data_18b197f3e91e475180a5df63a943b342
#
_entry.id   18b197f3e91e475180a5df63a943b342
#
_cell.length_a   1.000
_cell.length_b   1.000
_cell.length_c   1.000
_cell.angle_alpha   90.00
_cell.angle_beta   90.00
_cell.angle_gamma   90.00
#
_symmetry.space_group_name_H-M   'P 1'
#
loop_
_entity.id
_entity.type
_entity.pdbx_description
1 polymer ?
#
loop_
_entity_poly.entity_id
_entity_poly.type
_entity_poly.pdbx_seq_one_letter_code
_entity_poly.pdbx_strand_id
1 'polypeptide(L)'
;SQLAPGPADAGEQIDVPPTAPPPTPPAEPESPAAEDAATTVPTAAPDEASPGFVDTADRAEGDASEETRDSSVPVTVALGALSSITLAVGLKRLLDRRRQRFANEHPGQIPGQTPPEQRDMHQAIVAQADEERVDDLQEVLGRLSSSLAASGSDRRPRLVMHSDVVEVLLDQPDTDAPQGWASTDDGSVWTLVEAPRADGPDEGSLCPAPLLVSIGQPEDDAQLYFDLEADGLIALAGDRDTAANLARSIVTELTLSPLAETLRVIAIGDVIEPDAKVLEHLTIVDSWDSHAEDLIAWSTQSHDAFAENGWANAFVGRGADPGHDALTPVAVVADRPPPTEGAAALGSLQPSAVAVIVVGDLPGALATIRCEDDAISFDRVDLACAPQQMSAEELADIASVLVATDNPAEQALMEQLRGDFDAPSSANGSGSSSDHRSLNANVHPSSAEAMPARPDDAPPEHDVLVRLLGDITIEGGLPLKPKATAVVAYIALNRSVTTARLQEACWFSADGSPHTKRIHDTMAEVRSALGSQHFPANRSGRYVAGPRVRTDVELFDWHVQHAAGLAPQRAVEHYRAALELVTGKPFSYSNGARASFGWVDFEHHATTWELRVAGVAQACAAIHIDAGDPAAAVSLLSELVQGIPLNSALVEALMRAHIADGASASAEAVYQEHAAALEQAKLGDPDGSIEQLRLDPALRGGR
;
A
#
# COMPACT_ATOMS: atom_id res chain seq x y z
N SER A 1 43.30 -31.30 -50.04
CA SER A 1 44.61 -31.91 -49.67
C SER A 1 44.40 -32.63 -48.36
N GLN A 2 44.53 -33.96 -48.46
CA GLN A 2 44.55 -34.94 -47.38
C GLN A 2 45.83 -34.76 -46.54
N LEU A 3 45.72 -34.96 -45.22
CA LEU A 3 46.83 -35.46 -44.40
C LEU A 3 46.22 -36.37 -43.31
N ALA A 4 46.84 -37.57 -43.25
CA ALA A 4 46.44 -38.72 -42.46
C ALA A 4 46.95 -38.66 -41.01
N PRO A 5 46.50 -39.57 -40.10
CA PRO A 5 46.72 -39.48 -38.66
C PRO A 5 48.04 -40.12 -38.22
N GLY A 6 48.69 -39.59 -37.17
CA GLY A 6 49.81 -40.12 -36.45
C GLY A 6 49.42 -40.87 -35.17
N PRO A 7 50.27 -41.70 -34.59
CA PRO A 7 49.89 -42.84 -33.77
C PRO A 7 49.72 -42.56 -32.27
N ALA A 8 48.94 -43.45 -31.66
CA ALA A 8 48.69 -43.58 -30.23
C ALA A 8 49.93 -43.79 -29.40
N ASP A 9 50.07 -43.16 -28.26
CA ASP A 9 51.05 -43.48 -27.23
C ASP A 9 50.37 -44.05 -25.98
N ALA A 10 51.12 -44.97 -25.35
CA ALA A 10 50.67 -46.00 -24.47
C ALA A 10 50.35 -45.49 -23.05
N GLY A 11 49.39 -46.16 -22.42
CA GLY A 11 48.94 -45.90 -21.06
C GLY A 11 50.01 -46.17 -20.00
N GLU A 12 50.00 -45.34 -18.99
CA GLU A 12 50.67 -45.54 -17.71
C GLU A 12 49.65 -45.91 -16.66
N GLN A 13 49.73 -47.19 -16.21
CA GLN A 13 48.91 -47.75 -15.16
C GLN A 13 49.43 -47.26 -13.81
N ILE A 14 48.63 -46.44 -13.09
CA ILE A 14 48.95 -46.11 -11.71
C ILE A 14 48.29 -47.15 -10.80
N ASP A 15 49.12 -47.83 -10.04
CA ASP A 15 48.81 -48.82 -9.04
C ASP A 15 48.20 -48.17 -7.82
N VAL A 16 46.92 -48.51 -7.46
CA VAL A 16 46.21 -48.03 -6.28
C VAL A 16 46.36 -49.06 -5.16
N PRO A 17 46.87 -48.71 -3.97
CA PRO A 17 46.96 -49.64 -2.84
C PRO A 17 45.58 -49.89 -2.22
N PRO A 18 45.33 -51.07 -1.58
CA PRO A 18 44.04 -51.48 -1.11
C PRO A 18 43.57 -50.69 0.11
N THR A 19 42.32 -50.26 0.03
CA THR A 19 41.59 -49.54 1.06
C THR A 19 41.39 -50.42 2.33
N ALA A 20 41.66 -49.83 3.49
CA ALA A 20 41.40 -50.45 4.82
C ALA A 20 39.89 -50.48 5.13
N PRO A 21 39.42 -51.46 5.88
CA PRO A 21 37.98 -51.54 6.24
C PRO A 21 37.56 -50.47 7.26
N PRO A 22 36.28 -50.06 7.25
CA PRO A 22 35.78 -48.98 8.11
C PRO A 22 35.73 -49.41 9.60
N PRO A 23 35.85 -48.46 10.54
CA PRO A 23 35.80 -48.74 11.95
C PRO A 23 34.37 -49.07 12.42
N THR A 24 34.26 -50.03 13.35
CA THR A 24 33.05 -50.48 14.01
C THR A 24 32.46 -49.34 14.88
N PRO A 25 31.14 -49.10 14.86
CA PRO A 25 30.51 -48.11 15.73
C PRO A 25 30.57 -48.48 17.22
N PRO A 26 30.65 -47.53 18.14
CA PRO A 26 30.62 -47.80 19.59
C PRO A 26 29.23 -48.20 20.06
N ALA A 27 29.23 -49.11 21.03
CA ALA A 27 28.05 -49.71 21.66
C ALA A 27 27.19 -48.66 22.43
N GLU A 28 25.88 -48.78 22.31
CA GLU A 28 24.88 -48.06 23.09
C GLU A 28 25.04 -48.33 24.61
N PRO A 29 24.81 -47.34 25.47
CA PRO A 29 24.69 -47.57 26.91
C PRO A 29 23.30 -48.06 27.27
N GLU A 30 23.23 -49.14 28.03
CA GLU A 30 22.04 -49.75 28.59
C GLU A 30 21.28 -48.81 29.53
N SER A 31 19.94 -48.75 29.34
CA SER A 31 18.99 -48.15 30.28
C SER A 31 18.94 -48.88 31.61
N PRO A 32 18.90 -48.21 32.75
CA PRO A 32 18.54 -48.84 33.99
C PRO A 32 17.01 -48.93 34.17
N ALA A 33 16.61 -50.07 34.74
CA ALA A 33 15.28 -50.55 34.99
C ALA A 33 14.44 -49.64 35.92
N ALA A 34 13.13 -49.70 35.70
CA ALA A 34 12.08 -49.13 36.52
C ALA A 34 12.07 -49.68 37.95
N GLU A 35 11.93 -48.80 38.92
CA GLU A 35 11.40 -49.16 40.26
C GLU A 35 10.08 -48.45 40.51
N ASP A 36 9.08 -49.27 40.85
CA ASP A 36 7.76 -48.92 41.33
C ASP A 36 7.78 -48.04 42.58
N ALA A 37 6.98 -46.98 42.58
CA ALA A 37 6.45 -46.44 43.81
C ALA A 37 5.05 -45.87 43.59
N ALA A 38 4.06 -46.64 43.94
CA ALA A 38 2.68 -46.21 44.13
C ALA A 38 2.57 -45.28 45.35
N THR A 39 1.85 -44.15 45.18
CA THR A 39 1.20 -43.50 46.33
C THR A 39 0.01 -42.66 45.88
N THR A 40 -1.17 -43.22 46.06
CA THR A 40 -2.46 -42.70 46.58
C THR A 40 -2.93 -41.30 46.25
N VAL A 41 -4.09 -41.32 45.60
CA VAL A 41 -5.15 -40.28 45.52
C VAL A 41 -5.75 -40.02 46.91
N PRO A 42 -6.26 -38.84 47.20
CA PRO A 42 -7.55 -38.75 47.84
C PRO A 42 -8.58 -37.94 47.04
N THR A 43 -9.66 -38.61 46.76
CA THR A 43 -11.01 -38.16 46.44
C THR A 43 -11.60 -37.33 47.59
N ALA A 44 -12.22 -36.20 47.29
CA ALA A 44 -13.30 -35.68 48.11
C ALA A 44 -14.22 -34.76 47.24
N ALA A 45 -15.41 -35.21 47.02
CA ALA A 45 -16.64 -34.42 46.85
C ALA A 45 -17.58 -34.87 47.99
N PRO A 46 -18.77 -34.31 48.15
CA PRO A 46 -19.35 -32.98 47.85
C PRO A 46 -19.96 -32.34 49.11
N ASP A 47 -20.44 -31.09 49.04
CA ASP A 47 -21.57 -30.73 49.88
C ASP A 47 -22.48 -29.66 49.24
N GLU A 48 -23.76 -29.93 49.35
CA GLU A 48 -24.94 -29.23 48.88
C GLU A 48 -25.20 -27.94 49.64
N ALA A 49 -25.86 -26.97 49.01
CA ALA A 49 -27.08 -26.31 49.52
C ALA A 49 -27.62 -25.24 48.57
N SER A 50 -28.71 -25.50 47.90
CA SER A 50 -29.77 -24.51 47.66
C SER A 50 -30.67 -24.43 48.91
N PRO A 51 -31.41 -23.32 49.17
CA PRO A 51 -32.60 -22.98 48.39
C PRO A 51 -33.03 -21.49 48.39
N GLY A 52 -34.02 -21.15 47.57
CA GLY A 52 -34.87 -20.01 47.85
C GLY A 52 -35.57 -19.37 46.65
N PHE A 53 -36.68 -19.93 46.25
CA PHE A 53 -37.77 -19.31 45.50
C PHE A 53 -38.31 -18.06 46.17
N VAL A 54 -38.59 -16.97 45.42
CA VAL A 54 -39.84 -16.19 45.56
C VAL A 54 -40.24 -15.61 44.20
N ASP A 55 -41.42 -15.98 43.77
CA ASP A 55 -42.23 -15.53 42.68
C ASP A 55 -42.98 -14.26 43.08
N THR A 56 -43.03 -13.22 42.24
CA THR A 56 -44.18 -12.31 42.18
C THR A 56 -44.22 -11.66 40.79
N ALA A 57 -45.23 -12.06 40.06
CA ALA A 57 -45.76 -11.32 38.91
C ALA A 57 -46.35 -9.98 39.34
N ASP A 58 -46.04 -8.91 38.61
CA ASP A 58 -47.05 -7.93 38.27
C ASP A 58 -46.80 -7.24 36.92
N ARG A 59 -47.89 -6.89 36.30
CA ARG A 59 -48.15 -6.55 34.93
C ARG A 59 -48.23 -5.04 34.81
N ALA A 60 -47.49 -4.41 33.88
CA ALA A 60 -47.93 -3.12 33.33
C ALA A 60 -47.42 -2.99 31.88
N GLU A 61 -48.35 -2.66 31.03
CA GLU A 61 -48.25 -2.38 29.60
C GLU A 61 -47.51 -1.06 29.31
N GLY A 62 -46.80 -1.03 28.16
CA GLY A 62 -46.70 0.16 27.31
C GLY A 62 -45.40 0.92 27.38
N ASP A 63 -44.49 0.72 26.45
CA ASP A 63 -44.16 1.76 25.44
C ASP A 63 -43.18 1.18 24.42
N ALA A 64 -43.50 1.28 23.13
CA ALA A 64 -42.64 0.89 22.05
C ALA A 64 -41.61 2.00 21.83
N SER A 65 -40.44 1.82 22.37
CA SER A 65 -39.26 2.55 21.94
C SER A 65 -38.47 1.65 21.00
N GLU A 66 -38.31 2.07 19.75
CA GLU A 66 -37.37 1.50 18.79
C GLU A 66 -35.97 1.49 19.41
N GLU A 67 -35.53 0.32 19.89
CA GLU A 67 -34.13 0.07 20.13
C GLU A 67 -33.44 0.00 18.77
N THR A 68 -32.79 1.10 18.42
CA THR A 68 -31.66 1.08 17.49
C THR A 68 -30.69 0.01 18.02
N ARG A 69 -30.65 -1.13 17.33
CA ARG A 69 -29.61 -2.13 17.53
C ARG A 69 -28.29 -1.46 17.17
N ASP A 70 -27.57 -1.08 18.19
CA ASP A 70 -26.17 -0.77 18.14
C ASP A 70 -25.45 -2.07 17.74
N SER A 71 -25.28 -2.27 16.43
CA SER A 71 -24.49 -3.37 15.88
C SER A 71 -23.03 -2.96 15.95
N SER A 72 -22.50 -2.87 17.16
CA SER A 72 -21.06 -2.97 17.35
C SER A 72 -20.67 -4.44 17.13
N VAL A 73 -20.52 -4.85 15.87
CA VAL A 73 -19.80 -6.05 15.50
C VAL A 73 -18.37 -5.85 16.02
N PRO A 74 -17.85 -6.73 16.86
CA PRO A 74 -16.49 -6.56 17.37
C PRO A 74 -15.51 -6.55 16.18
N VAL A 75 -14.72 -5.49 16.08
CA VAL A 75 -13.63 -5.24 15.11
C VAL A 75 -12.64 -6.41 14.98
N THR A 76 -12.70 -7.36 15.88
CA THR A 76 -11.90 -8.60 15.90
C THR A 76 -12.08 -9.51 14.69
N VAL A 77 -13.14 -9.40 13.90
CA VAL A 77 -13.37 -10.24 12.71
C VAL A 77 -12.69 -9.67 11.46
N ALA A 78 -12.51 -8.37 11.36
CA ALA A 78 -11.98 -7.68 10.18
C ALA A 78 -10.45 -7.82 9.97
N LEU A 79 -9.74 -8.56 10.80
CA LEU A 79 -8.27 -8.60 10.80
C LEU A 79 -7.66 -9.86 10.21
N GLY A 80 -8.44 -10.90 10.02
CA GLY A 80 -7.94 -12.13 9.37
C GLY A 80 -7.48 -11.88 7.93
N ALA A 81 -8.26 -11.13 7.14
CA ALA A 81 -7.96 -10.83 5.75
C ALA A 81 -6.79 -9.88 5.55
N LEU A 82 -6.58 -8.96 6.49
CA LEU A 82 -5.53 -7.92 6.40
C LEU A 82 -4.19 -8.35 6.99
N SER A 83 -4.01 -9.62 7.33
CA SER A 83 -2.70 -10.13 7.76
C SER A 83 -1.70 -10.23 6.58
N SER A 84 -2.18 -10.17 5.32
CA SER A 84 -1.31 -10.14 4.15
C SER A 84 -0.73 -8.74 3.89
N ILE A 85 0.60 -8.65 3.95
CA ILE A 85 1.34 -7.42 3.64
C ILE A 85 1.18 -7.05 2.16
N THR A 86 1.25 -8.02 1.25
CA THR A 86 1.09 -7.80 -0.20
C THR A 86 -0.31 -7.29 -0.54
N LEU A 87 -1.35 -7.84 0.06
CA LEU A 87 -2.72 -7.35 -0.09
C LEU A 87 -2.85 -5.90 0.41
N ALA A 88 -2.33 -5.62 1.60
CA ALA A 88 -2.38 -4.28 2.18
C ALA A 88 -1.63 -3.24 1.32
N VAL A 89 -0.45 -3.59 0.82
CA VAL A 89 0.33 -2.73 -0.09
C VAL A 89 -0.40 -2.51 -1.41
N GLY A 90 -0.93 -3.58 -2.02
CA GLY A 90 -1.69 -3.49 -3.26
C GLY A 90 -2.93 -2.61 -3.14
N LEU A 91 -3.71 -2.83 -2.08
CA LEU A 91 -4.92 -2.03 -1.81
C LEU A 91 -4.57 -0.57 -1.54
N LYS A 92 -3.53 -0.30 -0.76
CA LYS A 92 -3.07 1.06 -0.54
C LYS A 92 -2.61 1.74 -1.85
N ARG A 93 -1.78 1.08 -2.66
CA ARG A 93 -1.35 1.61 -3.97
C ARG A 93 -2.54 1.88 -4.90
N LEU A 94 -3.58 1.03 -4.87
CA LEU A 94 -4.80 1.26 -5.64
C LEU A 94 -5.59 2.46 -5.12
N LEU A 95 -5.77 2.59 -3.81
CA LEU A 95 -6.43 3.74 -3.18
C LEU A 95 -5.70 5.05 -3.51
N ASP A 96 -4.38 5.08 -3.39
CA ASP A 96 -3.56 6.25 -3.70
C ASP A 96 -3.67 6.62 -5.19
N ARG A 97 -3.64 5.63 -6.10
CA ARG A 97 -3.83 5.85 -7.55
C ARG A 97 -5.24 6.38 -7.87
N ARG A 98 -6.30 5.81 -7.28
CA ARG A 98 -7.67 6.28 -7.48
C ARG A 98 -7.86 7.71 -6.99
N ARG A 99 -7.34 8.05 -5.81
CA ARG A 99 -7.35 9.42 -5.29
C ARG A 99 -6.62 10.41 -6.20
N GLN A 100 -5.44 10.01 -6.70
CA GLN A 100 -4.68 10.84 -7.61
C GLN A 100 -5.39 11.00 -8.96
N ARG A 101 -5.96 9.93 -9.51
CA ARG A 101 -6.79 9.98 -10.73
C ARG A 101 -8.00 10.90 -10.52
N PHE A 102 -8.71 10.76 -9.41
CA PHE A 102 -9.83 11.63 -9.07
C PHE A 102 -9.41 13.11 -9.00
N ALA A 103 -8.28 13.41 -8.36
CA ALA A 103 -7.75 14.77 -8.27
C ALA A 103 -7.40 15.35 -9.66
N ASN A 104 -6.91 14.52 -10.59
CA ASN A 104 -6.59 14.92 -11.95
C ASN A 104 -7.86 15.12 -12.82
N GLU A 105 -8.84 14.21 -12.72
CA GLU A 105 -10.09 14.26 -13.50
C GLU A 105 -11.06 15.33 -12.98
N HIS A 106 -10.98 15.68 -11.68
CA HIS A 106 -11.88 16.62 -11.02
C HIS A 106 -11.10 17.72 -10.27
N PRO A 107 -10.40 18.63 -10.97
CA PRO A 107 -9.61 19.69 -10.36
C PRO A 107 -10.44 20.53 -9.38
N GLY A 108 -9.94 20.70 -8.16
CA GLY A 108 -10.62 21.46 -7.11
C GLY A 108 -11.75 20.72 -6.38
N GLN A 109 -11.95 19.44 -6.64
CA GLN A 109 -12.82 18.57 -5.85
C GLN A 109 -11.99 17.65 -4.94
N ILE A 110 -12.60 17.15 -3.89
CA ILE A 110 -12.00 16.22 -2.95
C ILE A 110 -12.70 14.87 -3.11
N PRO A 111 -11.97 13.74 -3.15
CA PRO A 111 -12.59 12.42 -3.18
C PRO A 111 -13.41 12.19 -1.91
N GLY A 112 -14.40 11.32 -2.00
CA GLY A 112 -15.25 10.95 -0.88
C GLY A 112 -14.44 10.42 0.30
N GLN A 113 -14.89 10.72 1.50
CA GLN A 113 -14.28 10.16 2.71
C GLN A 113 -14.71 8.71 2.87
N THR A 114 -13.81 7.89 3.39
CA THR A 114 -14.15 6.54 3.84
C THR A 114 -15.29 6.60 4.85
N PRO A 115 -16.39 5.86 4.62
CA PRO A 115 -17.51 5.81 5.56
C PRO A 115 -17.03 5.48 6.98
N PRO A 116 -17.71 6.01 8.02
CA PRO A 116 -17.29 5.79 9.41
C PRO A 116 -17.14 4.31 9.78
N GLU A 117 -17.99 3.45 9.21
CA GLU A 117 -18.01 2.02 9.47
C GLU A 117 -16.75 1.30 8.92
N GLN A 118 -16.17 1.78 7.82
CA GLN A 118 -14.95 1.22 7.22
C GLN A 118 -13.67 1.95 7.62
N ARG A 119 -13.72 2.88 8.57
CA ARG A 119 -12.53 3.62 9.02
C ARG A 119 -11.47 2.72 9.64
N ASP A 120 -11.90 1.78 10.46
CA ASP A 120 -11.00 0.84 11.14
C ASP A 120 -10.31 -0.06 10.13
N MET A 121 -11.03 -0.52 9.10
CA MET A 121 -10.45 -1.28 7.99
C MET A 121 -9.43 -0.45 7.21
N HIS A 122 -9.75 0.78 6.84
CA HIS A 122 -8.81 1.65 6.13
C HIS A 122 -7.54 1.91 6.96
N GLN A 123 -7.65 2.11 8.27
CA GLN A 123 -6.49 2.25 9.16
C GLN A 123 -5.67 0.97 9.24
N ALA A 124 -6.32 -0.20 9.27
CA ALA A 124 -5.64 -1.49 9.26
C ALA A 124 -4.82 -1.69 7.98
N ILE A 125 -5.40 -1.36 6.81
CA ILE A 125 -4.72 -1.40 5.51
C ILE A 125 -3.44 -0.55 5.55
N VAL A 126 -3.56 0.72 5.98
CA VAL A 126 -2.40 1.63 6.03
C VAL A 126 -1.35 1.17 7.04
N ALA A 127 -1.78 0.62 8.18
CA ALA A 127 -0.87 0.14 9.22
C ALA A 127 -0.11 -1.12 8.81
N GLN A 128 -0.73 -1.99 8.02
CA GLN A 128 -0.14 -3.26 7.57
C GLN A 128 0.67 -3.12 6.28
N ALA A 129 0.47 -2.07 5.49
CA ALA A 129 1.16 -1.86 4.23
C ALA A 129 2.65 -1.55 4.46
N ASP A 130 3.51 -2.52 4.17
CA ASP A 130 4.97 -2.42 4.19
C ASP A 130 5.50 -2.55 2.77
N GLU A 131 5.61 -1.41 2.08
CA GLU A 131 6.06 -1.37 0.68
C GLU A 131 7.52 -1.74 0.55
N GLU A 132 8.38 -1.36 1.51
CA GLU A 132 9.80 -1.68 1.50
C GLU A 132 10.01 -3.20 1.52
N ARG A 133 9.26 -3.90 2.36
CA ARG A 133 9.32 -5.37 2.45
C ARG A 133 8.85 -6.06 1.17
N VAL A 134 7.85 -5.52 0.49
CA VAL A 134 7.38 -6.07 -0.80
C VAL A 134 8.38 -5.78 -1.92
N ASP A 135 8.95 -4.58 -1.95
CA ASP A 135 9.97 -4.20 -2.94
C ASP A 135 11.25 -5.03 -2.76
N ASP A 136 11.69 -5.26 -1.50
CA ASP A 136 12.81 -6.16 -1.18
C ASP A 136 12.56 -7.60 -1.64
N LEU A 137 11.34 -8.13 -1.40
CA LEU A 137 10.96 -9.47 -1.87
C LEU A 137 11.03 -9.57 -3.40
N GLN A 138 10.51 -8.57 -4.10
CA GLN A 138 10.55 -8.52 -5.58
C GLN A 138 12.00 -8.50 -6.09
N GLU A 139 12.87 -7.69 -5.48
CA GLU A 139 14.27 -7.58 -5.84
C GLU A 139 15.02 -8.90 -5.62
N VAL A 140 14.81 -9.53 -4.46
CA VAL A 140 15.43 -10.82 -4.11
C VAL A 140 15.03 -11.92 -5.09
N LEU A 141 13.72 -12.03 -5.39
CA LEU A 141 13.22 -13.02 -6.35
C LEU A 141 13.69 -12.74 -7.78
N GLY A 142 13.77 -11.46 -8.19
CA GLY A 142 14.28 -11.06 -9.50
C GLY A 142 15.73 -11.49 -9.71
N ARG A 143 16.59 -11.29 -8.72
CA ARG A 143 17.99 -11.72 -8.75
C ARG A 143 18.12 -13.24 -8.74
N LEU A 144 17.31 -13.93 -7.93
CA LEU A 144 17.31 -15.40 -7.90
C LEU A 144 16.94 -15.95 -9.28
N SER A 145 15.85 -15.47 -9.86
CA SER A 145 15.38 -15.88 -11.18
C SER A 145 16.44 -15.66 -12.28
N SER A 146 17.05 -14.48 -12.32
CA SER A 146 18.12 -14.16 -13.27
C SER A 146 19.35 -15.05 -13.10
N SER A 147 19.72 -15.39 -11.85
CA SER A 147 20.83 -16.30 -11.56
C SER A 147 20.52 -17.73 -12.02
N LEU A 148 19.31 -18.21 -11.78
CA LEU A 148 18.86 -19.54 -12.24
C LEU A 148 18.80 -19.62 -13.77
N ALA A 149 18.30 -18.57 -14.42
CA ALA A 149 18.29 -18.47 -15.88
C ALA A 149 19.71 -18.51 -16.46
N ALA A 150 20.65 -17.75 -15.88
CA ALA A 150 22.04 -17.72 -16.33
C ALA A 150 22.79 -19.07 -16.13
N SER A 151 22.42 -19.83 -15.09
CA SER A 151 23.01 -21.18 -14.85
C SER A 151 22.32 -22.29 -15.64
N GLY A 152 21.18 -22.01 -16.30
CA GLY A 152 20.37 -23.02 -16.97
C GLY A 152 19.70 -23.99 -15.98
N SER A 153 19.42 -23.54 -14.77
CA SER A 153 18.76 -24.32 -13.73
C SER A 153 17.30 -24.57 -14.06
N ASP A 154 16.78 -25.72 -13.65
CA ASP A 154 15.34 -26.06 -13.72
C ASP A 154 14.62 -25.81 -12.40
N ARG A 155 15.31 -25.32 -11.38
CA ARG A 155 14.76 -25.04 -10.03
C ARG A 155 13.90 -23.80 -10.03
N ARG A 156 12.92 -23.81 -9.11
CA ARG A 156 12.08 -22.64 -8.83
C ARG A 156 11.63 -22.64 -7.37
N PRO A 157 11.38 -21.47 -6.78
CA PRO A 157 10.67 -21.36 -5.52
C PRO A 157 9.25 -21.90 -5.66
N ARG A 158 8.80 -22.67 -4.67
CA ARG A 158 7.41 -23.12 -4.52
C ARG A 158 6.74 -22.37 -3.38
N LEU A 159 7.43 -22.28 -2.25
CA LEU A 159 7.04 -21.49 -1.09
C LEU A 159 8.15 -20.50 -0.80
N VAL A 160 7.77 -19.32 -0.34
CA VAL A 160 8.69 -18.30 0.14
C VAL A 160 8.28 -17.90 1.54
N MET A 161 9.18 -18.03 2.50
CA MET A 161 9.02 -17.48 3.84
C MET A 161 9.77 -16.17 3.93
N HIS A 162 9.11 -15.14 4.38
CA HIS A 162 9.70 -13.83 4.58
C HIS A 162 9.47 -13.34 6.00
N SER A 163 10.55 -13.36 6.78
CA SER A 163 10.64 -12.75 8.11
C SER A 163 11.69 -11.64 8.06
N ASP A 164 12.67 -11.65 8.96
CA ASP A 164 13.91 -10.84 8.84
C ASP A 164 14.85 -11.38 7.76
N VAL A 165 14.61 -12.60 7.31
CA VAL A 165 15.38 -13.32 6.28
C VAL A 165 14.42 -13.92 5.27
N VAL A 166 14.82 -13.98 4.00
CA VAL A 166 14.07 -14.65 2.94
C VAL A 166 14.56 -16.09 2.80
N GLU A 167 13.63 -17.02 2.89
CA GLU A 167 13.85 -18.44 2.66
C GLU A 167 12.96 -18.94 1.53
N VAL A 168 13.51 -19.73 0.63
CA VAL A 168 12.76 -20.34 -0.48
C VAL A 168 12.78 -21.86 -0.35
N LEU A 169 11.61 -22.47 -0.35
CA LEU A 169 11.44 -23.90 -0.44
C LEU A 169 11.30 -24.25 -1.93
N LEU A 170 12.14 -25.13 -2.41
CA LEU A 170 12.21 -25.48 -3.81
C LEU A 170 11.14 -26.51 -4.22
N ASP A 171 10.78 -26.53 -5.50
CA ASP A 171 9.96 -27.58 -6.11
C ASP A 171 10.66 -28.93 -6.13
N GLN A 172 11.99 -28.92 -6.26
CA GLN A 172 12.86 -30.08 -6.17
C GLN A 172 14.12 -29.72 -5.37
N PRO A 173 14.57 -30.60 -4.46
CA PRO A 173 15.77 -30.34 -3.67
C PRO A 173 17.03 -30.10 -4.51
N ASP A 174 17.85 -29.11 -4.11
CA ASP A 174 19.13 -28.81 -4.73
C ASP A 174 20.09 -28.20 -3.71
N THR A 175 21.26 -28.84 -3.55
CA THR A 175 22.30 -28.38 -2.63
C THR A 175 23.20 -27.30 -3.26
N ASP A 176 23.16 -27.11 -4.60
CA ASP A 176 23.96 -26.14 -5.32
C ASP A 176 23.25 -24.76 -5.36
N ALA A 177 23.15 -24.12 -4.20
CA ALA A 177 22.51 -22.81 -4.08
C ALA A 177 23.30 -21.72 -4.84
N PRO A 178 22.61 -20.75 -5.47
CA PRO A 178 23.25 -19.62 -6.12
C PRO A 178 24.05 -18.74 -5.15
N GLN A 179 24.90 -17.88 -5.70
CA GLN A 179 25.70 -16.98 -4.88
C GLN A 179 24.81 -16.08 -4.00
N GLY A 180 25.15 -15.99 -2.72
CA GLY A 180 24.40 -15.25 -1.71
C GLY A 180 23.35 -16.09 -0.97
N TRP A 181 23.14 -17.35 -1.40
CA TRP A 181 22.21 -18.28 -0.78
C TRP A 181 22.95 -19.45 -0.12
N ALA A 182 22.42 -19.93 0.99
CA ALA A 182 22.87 -21.15 1.65
C ALA A 182 21.78 -22.22 1.54
N SER A 183 22.18 -23.46 1.19
CA SER A 183 21.28 -24.60 1.12
C SER A 183 21.26 -25.36 2.44
N THR A 184 20.10 -25.93 2.77
CA THR A 184 20.00 -26.99 3.80
C THR A 184 20.75 -28.25 3.33
N ASP A 185 21.08 -29.15 4.28
CA ASP A 185 21.83 -30.39 3.98
C ASP A 185 21.09 -31.31 3.00
N ASP A 186 19.75 -31.27 3.00
CA ASP A 186 18.89 -32.04 2.08
C ASP A 186 18.56 -31.30 0.79
N GLY A 187 18.96 -30.02 0.66
CA GLY A 187 18.71 -29.19 -0.52
C GLY A 187 17.28 -28.67 -0.66
N SER A 188 16.40 -28.87 0.33
CA SER A 188 14.99 -28.51 0.22
C SER A 188 14.73 -27.00 0.38
N VAL A 189 15.58 -26.32 1.14
CA VAL A 189 15.46 -24.88 1.44
C VAL A 189 16.73 -24.13 1.11
N TRP A 190 16.59 -22.98 0.47
CA TRP A 190 17.67 -22.00 0.33
C TRP A 190 17.34 -20.78 1.17
N THR A 191 18.30 -20.36 1.99
CA THR A 191 18.21 -19.19 2.87
C THR A 191 19.10 -18.07 2.33
N LEU A 192 18.60 -16.85 2.20
CA LEU A 192 19.38 -15.69 1.79
C LEU A 192 20.33 -15.30 2.93
N VAL A 193 21.64 -15.45 2.74
CA VAL A 193 22.68 -15.16 3.75
C VAL A 193 23.43 -13.86 3.49
N GLU A 194 23.52 -13.43 2.23
CA GLU A 194 24.13 -12.18 1.85
C GLU A 194 23.32 -11.56 0.72
N ALA A 195 22.65 -10.44 1.01
CA ALA A 195 21.97 -9.68 -0.03
C ALA A 195 23.01 -9.30 -1.11
N PRO A 196 22.83 -9.70 -2.39
CA PRO A 196 23.76 -9.34 -3.44
C PRO A 196 23.87 -7.81 -3.47
N ARG A 197 25.09 -7.26 -3.42
CA ARG A 197 25.32 -5.81 -3.54
C ARG A 197 24.85 -5.36 -4.90
N ALA A 198 23.85 -4.51 -4.91
CA ALA A 198 23.30 -3.95 -6.13
C ALA A 198 24.23 -2.89 -6.73
N ASP A 199 24.56 -3.02 -7.98
CA ASP A 199 24.51 -1.87 -8.87
C ASP A 199 23.00 -1.65 -9.10
N GLY A 200 22.34 -0.71 -8.44
CA GLY A 200 20.93 -0.40 -8.32
C GLY A 200 19.88 -1.30 -9.01
N PRO A 201 18.65 -1.36 -8.53
CA PRO A 201 17.61 -2.09 -9.24
C PRO A 201 17.48 -1.49 -10.66
N ASP A 202 17.41 -2.32 -11.69
CA ASP A 202 16.88 -1.88 -12.97
C ASP A 202 15.43 -1.40 -12.69
N GLU A 203 15.24 -0.08 -12.69
CA GLU A 203 13.90 0.51 -12.58
C GLU A 203 13.03 -0.08 -13.70
N GLY A 204 12.06 -0.93 -13.32
CA GLY A 204 11.16 -1.60 -14.26
C GLY A 204 11.35 -3.11 -14.42
N SER A 205 12.16 -3.78 -13.58
CA SER A 205 12.22 -5.24 -13.60
C SER A 205 10.91 -5.85 -13.11
N LEU A 206 10.24 -6.62 -13.97
CA LEU A 206 9.01 -7.36 -13.63
C LEU A 206 9.31 -8.46 -12.61
N CYS A 207 8.39 -8.68 -11.65
CA CYS A 207 8.51 -9.78 -10.71
C CYS A 207 8.48 -11.13 -11.45
N PRO A 208 9.43 -12.05 -11.20
CA PRO A 208 9.44 -13.34 -11.88
C PRO A 208 8.37 -14.31 -11.35
N ALA A 209 7.79 -14.05 -10.18
CA ALA A 209 6.71 -14.82 -9.57
C ALA A 209 5.43 -13.96 -9.38
N PRO A 210 4.76 -13.54 -10.46
CA PRO A 210 3.58 -12.66 -10.40
C PRO A 210 2.34 -13.32 -9.78
N LEU A 211 2.30 -14.66 -9.69
CA LEU A 211 1.24 -15.44 -9.03
C LEU A 211 1.64 -15.88 -7.61
N LEU A 212 2.61 -15.20 -6.99
CA LEU A 212 2.95 -15.40 -5.60
C LEU A 212 1.89 -14.74 -4.72
N VAL A 213 1.27 -15.54 -3.84
CA VAL A 213 0.20 -15.09 -2.93
C VAL A 213 0.50 -15.45 -1.49
N SER A 214 0.07 -14.61 -0.56
CA SER A 214 0.08 -14.93 0.86
C SER A 214 -0.89 -16.06 1.14
N ILE A 215 -0.40 -17.16 1.70
CA ILE A 215 -1.22 -18.33 1.96
C ILE A 215 -1.53 -18.51 3.45
N GLY A 216 -0.67 -17.98 4.31
CA GLY A 216 -0.83 -18.09 5.76
C GLY A 216 0.35 -17.50 6.53
N GLN A 217 0.25 -17.63 7.85
CA GLN A 217 1.31 -17.23 8.77
C GLN A 217 1.75 -18.45 9.57
N PRO A 218 3.00 -18.91 9.42
CA PRO A 218 3.60 -19.84 10.36
C PRO A 218 3.83 -19.16 11.71
N GLU A 219 4.20 -19.93 12.73
CA GLU A 219 4.68 -19.37 14.00
C GLU A 219 5.88 -18.47 13.73
N ASP A 220 6.07 -17.38 14.47
CA ASP A 220 7.24 -16.45 14.39
C ASP A 220 7.08 -15.19 13.48
N ASP A 221 5.89 -14.62 13.30
CA ASP A 221 5.65 -13.38 12.52
C ASP A 221 6.14 -13.43 11.05
N ALA A 222 6.47 -14.63 10.54
CA ALA A 222 6.85 -14.82 9.15
C ALA A 222 5.60 -14.83 8.24
N GLN A 223 5.72 -14.22 7.07
CA GLN A 223 4.71 -14.35 6.03
C GLN A 223 5.07 -15.52 5.11
N LEU A 224 4.13 -16.44 4.90
CA LEU A 224 4.28 -17.55 3.98
C LEU A 224 3.57 -17.25 2.66
N TYR A 225 4.33 -17.28 1.59
CA TYR A 225 3.83 -17.11 0.22
C TYR A 225 3.90 -18.43 -0.54
N PHE A 226 2.93 -18.64 -1.42
CA PHE A 226 2.87 -19.79 -2.32
C PHE A 226 2.85 -19.32 -3.78
N ASP A 227 3.77 -19.85 -4.59
CA ASP A 227 3.78 -19.59 -6.03
C ASP A 227 2.82 -20.54 -6.75
N LEU A 228 1.68 -20.04 -7.15
CA LEU A 228 0.62 -20.80 -7.81
C LEU A 228 1.06 -21.41 -9.16
N GLU A 229 2.02 -20.78 -9.86
CA GLU A 229 2.57 -21.32 -11.10
C GLU A 229 3.48 -22.51 -10.87
N ALA A 230 4.00 -22.71 -9.65
CA ALA A 230 4.90 -23.81 -9.36
C ALA A 230 4.24 -25.18 -9.59
N ASP A 231 2.99 -25.27 -9.26
CA ASP A 231 2.21 -26.50 -9.38
C ASP A 231 1.16 -26.44 -10.49
N GLY A 232 0.66 -25.25 -10.82
CA GLY A 232 -0.27 -24.99 -11.94
C GLY A 232 -1.68 -25.54 -11.77
N LEU A 233 -1.88 -26.73 -11.17
CA LEU A 233 -3.20 -27.33 -10.89
C LEU A 233 -3.30 -27.66 -9.41
N ILE A 234 -4.12 -26.88 -8.67
CA ILE A 234 -4.14 -26.87 -7.21
C ILE A 234 -5.57 -27.15 -6.72
N ALA A 235 -5.70 -28.10 -5.79
CA ALA A 235 -6.95 -28.36 -5.07
C ALA A 235 -6.90 -27.72 -3.67
N LEU A 236 -7.95 -26.99 -3.28
CA LEU A 236 -8.20 -26.55 -1.91
C LEU A 236 -9.19 -27.53 -1.28
N ALA A 237 -8.69 -28.62 -0.70
CA ALA A 237 -9.51 -29.74 -0.24
C ALA A 237 -9.68 -29.72 1.30
N GLY A 238 -10.80 -30.21 1.81
CA GLY A 238 -11.09 -30.33 3.23
C GLY A 238 -12.28 -29.48 3.66
N ASP A 239 -12.15 -28.65 4.70
CA ASP A 239 -13.22 -27.79 5.14
C ASP A 239 -13.58 -26.76 4.06
N ARG A 240 -14.87 -26.71 3.73
CA ARG A 240 -15.33 -25.94 2.57
C ARG A 240 -15.32 -24.44 2.83
N ASP A 241 -15.62 -24.02 4.04
CA ASP A 241 -15.71 -22.60 4.38
C ASP A 241 -14.31 -21.99 4.45
N THR A 242 -13.36 -22.70 5.07
CA THR A 242 -11.93 -22.32 5.06
C THR A 242 -11.38 -22.28 3.63
N ALA A 243 -11.66 -23.28 2.81
CA ALA A 243 -11.22 -23.34 1.41
C ALA A 243 -11.81 -22.17 0.57
N ALA A 244 -13.09 -21.84 0.77
CA ALA A 244 -13.76 -20.75 0.09
C ALA A 244 -13.20 -19.37 0.52
N ASN A 245 -12.97 -19.19 1.83
CA ASN A 245 -12.37 -17.96 2.37
C ASN A 245 -10.93 -17.77 1.89
N LEU A 246 -10.16 -18.85 1.82
CA LEU A 246 -8.80 -18.85 1.26
C LEU A 246 -8.83 -18.52 -0.23
N ALA A 247 -9.73 -19.14 -1.02
CA ALA A 247 -9.90 -18.84 -2.43
C ALA A 247 -10.27 -17.38 -2.68
N ARG A 248 -11.15 -16.81 -1.86
CA ARG A 248 -11.53 -15.39 -1.91
C ARG A 248 -10.34 -14.48 -1.61
N SER A 249 -9.53 -14.83 -0.61
CA SER A 249 -8.28 -14.12 -0.30
C SER A 249 -7.32 -14.16 -1.47
N ILE A 250 -7.10 -15.33 -2.08
CA ILE A 250 -6.23 -15.50 -3.27
C ILE A 250 -6.70 -14.62 -4.43
N VAL A 251 -8.00 -14.65 -4.79
CA VAL A 251 -8.54 -13.82 -5.87
C VAL A 251 -8.32 -12.35 -5.59
N THR A 252 -8.64 -11.91 -4.38
CA THR A 252 -8.51 -10.50 -4.01
C THR A 252 -7.05 -10.05 -4.02
N GLU A 253 -6.14 -10.84 -3.46
CA GLU A 253 -4.71 -10.52 -3.44
C GLU A 253 -4.12 -10.47 -4.85
N LEU A 254 -4.43 -11.44 -5.72
CA LEU A 254 -3.95 -11.44 -7.10
C LEU A 254 -4.41 -10.19 -7.88
N THR A 255 -5.68 -9.79 -7.72
CA THR A 255 -6.22 -8.61 -8.42
C THR A 255 -5.64 -7.29 -7.92
N LEU A 256 -5.13 -7.27 -6.70
CA LEU A 256 -4.50 -6.10 -6.07
C LEU A 256 -2.97 -6.22 -6.02
N SER A 257 -2.40 -7.33 -6.50
CA SER A 257 -0.99 -7.66 -6.31
C SER A 257 -0.05 -6.57 -6.80
N PRO A 258 0.83 -6.07 -5.93
CA PRO A 258 1.90 -5.16 -6.33
C PRO A 258 3.01 -5.86 -7.13
N LEU A 259 3.01 -7.22 -7.15
CA LEU A 259 4.03 -8.05 -7.81
C LEU A 259 3.72 -8.30 -9.29
N ALA A 260 2.51 -7.96 -9.77
CA ALA A 260 2.10 -8.22 -11.14
C ALA A 260 1.64 -6.93 -11.86
N GLU A 261 2.32 -6.57 -12.95
CA GLU A 261 1.89 -5.45 -13.80
C GLU A 261 0.81 -5.86 -14.80
N THR A 262 0.91 -7.07 -15.33
CA THR A 262 -0.05 -7.64 -16.29
C THR A 262 -0.46 -9.02 -15.81
N LEU A 263 -1.62 -9.13 -15.22
CA LEU A 263 -2.17 -10.38 -14.69
C LEU A 263 -3.62 -10.51 -15.13
N ARG A 264 -4.03 -11.72 -15.51
CA ARG A 264 -5.44 -12.04 -15.74
C ARG A 264 -5.92 -12.94 -14.61
N VAL A 265 -6.94 -12.47 -13.88
CA VAL A 265 -7.61 -13.26 -12.85
C VAL A 265 -9.02 -13.58 -13.31
N ILE A 266 -9.36 -14.88 -13.33
CA ILE A 266 -10.67 -15.37 -13.72
C ILE A 266 -11.27 -16.14 -12.55
N ALA A 267 -12.39 -15.66 -12.03
CA ALA A 267 -13.19 -16.36 -11.03
C ALA A 267 -14.34 -17.09 -11.71
N ILE A 268 -14.48 -18.39 -11.49
CA ILE A 268 -15.50 -19.25 -12.13
C ILE A 268 -16.46 -19.79 -11.07
N GLY A 269 -17.75 -19.52 -11.27
CA GLY A 269 -18.82 -19.91 -10.35
C GLY A 269 -18.93 -18.99 -9.15
N ASP A 270 -19.29 -19.53 -8.00
CA ASP A 270 -19.59 -18.79 -6.76
C ASP A 270 -18.36 -18.65 -5.85
N VAL A 271 -17.17 -18.36 -6.43
CA VAL A 271 -15.93 -18.19 -5.66
C VAL A 271 -15.87 -16.83 -4.98
N ILE A 272 -16.39 -15.81 -5.66
CA ILE A 272 -16.33 -14.41 -5.22
C ILE A 272 -17.65 -13.70 -5.50
N GLU A 273 -18.02 -12.79 -4.65
CA GLU A 273 -19.27 -12.04 -4.73
C GLU A 273 -19.25 -11.02 -5.89
N PRO A 274 -20.43 -10.71 -6.49
CA PRO A 274 -20.52 -9.76 -7.61
C PRO A 274 -19.99 -8.35 -7.31
N ASP A 275 -19.97 -7.93 -6.03
CA ASP A 275 -19.47 -6.63 -5.59
C ASP A 275 -17.96 -6.50 -5.83
N ALA A 276 -17.24 -7.63 -5.95
CA ALA A 276 -15.83 -7.65 -6.32
C ALA A 276 -15.53 -7.14 -7.74
N LYS A 277 -16.53 -6.85 -8.57
CA LYS A 277 -16.35 -6.20 -9.90
C LYS A 277 -15.68 -4.83 -9.82
N VAL A 278 -15.58 -4.24 -8.63
CA VAL A 278 -14.82 -3.02 -8.38
C VAL A 278 -13.31 -3.25 -8.46
N LEU A 279 -12.86 -4.52 -8.33
CA LEU A 279 -11.46 -4.90 -8.48
C LEU A 279 -11.06 -4.90 -9.96
N GLU A 280 -10.00 -4.19 -10.27
CA GLU A 280 -9.44 -4.12 -11.61
C GLU A 280 -8.82 -5.50 -11.99
N HIS A 281 -8.79 -5.86 -13.28
CA HIS A 281 -8.22 -7.12 -13.79
C HIS A 281 -8.97 -8.42 -13.42
N LEU A 282 -10.12 -8.35 -12.73
CA LEU A 282 -10.94 -9.50 -12.39
C LEU A 282 -12.04 -9.76 -13.44
N THR A 283 -12.08 -10.99 -13.94
CA THR A 283 -13.19 -11.49 -14.80
C THR A 283 -13.99 -12.52 -14.01
N ILE A 284 -15.27 -12.28 -13.79
CA ILE A 284 -16.18 -13.21 -13.10
C ILE A 284 -17.08 -13.86 -14.15
N VAL A 285 -17.12 -15.19 -14.17
CA VAL A 285 -17.92 -16.01 -15.11
C VAL A 285 -18.65 -17.15 -14.40
N ASP A 286 -19.79 -17.55 -14.93
CA ASP A 286 -20.64 -18.56 -14.30
C ASP A 286 -20.16 -20.00 -14.54
N SER A 287 -19.41 -20.25 -15.61
CA SER A 287 -19.03 -21.62 -16.01
C SER A 287 -17.73 -21.70 -16.81
N TRP A 288 -17.17 -22.91 -16.91
CA TRP A 288 -15.99 -23.23 -17.71
C TRP A 288 -16.18 -23.15 -19.22
N ASP A 289 -17.44 -23.17 -19.73
CA ASP A 289 -17.77 -23.45 -21.11
C ASP A 289 -17.11 -22.53 -22.15
N SER A 290 -16.84 -21.28 -21.77
CA SER A 290 -16.24 -20.30 -22.68
C SER A 290 -14.72 -20.08 -22.45
N HIS A 291 -14.15 -20.64 -21.40
CA HIS A 291 -12.78 -20.30 -20.99
C HIS A 291 -11.82 -21.49 -21.00
N ALA A 292 -12.33 -22.73 -21.00
CA ALA A 292 -11.47 -23.93 -20.98
C ALA A 292 -10.57 -24.02 -22.23
N GLU A 293 -11.09 -23.66 -23.41
CA GLU A 293 -10.32 -23.66 -24.67
C GLU A 293 -9.24 -22.58 -24.66
N ASP A 294 -9.54 -21.36 -24.15
CA ASP A 294 -8.58 -20.25 -24.03
C ASP A 294 -7.46 -20.60 -23.08
N LEU A 295 -7.77 -21.22 -21.93
CA LEU A 295 -6.77 -21.66 -20.95
C LEU A 295 -5.81 -22.71 -21.52
N ILE A 296 -6.33 -23.68 -22.27
CA ILE A 296 -5.50 -24.66 -22.96
C ILE A 296 -4.61 -23.98 -24.00
N ALA A 297 -5.15 -23.00 -24.75
CA ALA A 297 -4.37 -22.24 -25.72
C ALA A 297 -3.24 -21.44 -25.08
N TRP A 298 -3.51 -20.73 -23.98
CA TRP A 298 -2.47 -19.98 -23.24
C TRP A 298 -1.43 -20.91 -22.61
N SER A 299 -1.87 -22.03 -22.01
CA SER A 299 -0.94 -23.05 -21.49
C SER A 299 -0.06 -23.64 -22.57
N THR A 300 -0.61 -23.90 -23.77
CA THR A 300 0.15 -24.38 -24.92
C THR A 300 1.16 -23.34 -25.38
N GLN A 301 0.75 -22.07 -25.48
CA GLN A 301 1.65 -20.99 -25.89
C GLN A 301 2.86 -20.85 -24.96
N SER A 302 2.66 -20.88 -23.65
CA SER A 302 3.76 -20.79 -22.68
C SER A 302 4.62 -22.06 -22.68
N HIS A 303 4.02 -23.25 -22.78
CA HIS A 303 4.71 -24.52 -22.87
C HIS A 303 5.62 -24.61 -24.13
N ASP A 304 5.11 -24.19 -25.29
CA ASP A 304 5.86 -24.14 -26.54
C ASP A 304 7.02 -23.14 -26.44
N ALA A 305 6.78 -21.96 -25.83
CA ALA A 305 7.83 -20.95 -25.61
C ALA A 305 8.95 -21.46 -24.70
N PHE A 306 8.64 -22.28 -23.69
CA PHE A 306 9.66 -22.90 -22.85
C PHE A 306 10.54 -23.85 -23.68
N ALA A 307 9.92 -24.68 -24.52
CA ALA A 307 10.65 -25.61 -25.37
C ALA A 307 11.51 -24.89 -26.42
N GLU A 308 11.01 -23.80 -27.03
CA GLU A 308 11.71 -23.02 -28.05
C GLU A 308 12.91 -22.25 -27.49
N ASN A 309 12.81 -21.71 -26.27
CA ASN A 309 13.84 -20.88 -25.65
C ASN A 309 14.72 -21.66 -24.66
N GLY A 310 14.41 -22.92 -24.38
CA GLY A 310 15.15 -23.76 -23.43
C GLY A 310 14.93 -23.36 -21.98
N TRP A 311 13.79 -22.73 -21.66
CA TRP A 311 13.41 -22.40 -20.28
C TRP A 311 12.74 -23.60 -19.62
N ALA A 312 13.11 -23.87 -18.38
CA ALA A 312 12.51 -24.98 -17.64
C ALA A 312 11.10 -24.68 -17.12
N ASN A 313 10.81 -23.41 -16.81
CA ASN A 313 9.55 -22.94 -16.25
C ASN A 313 9.40 -21.41 -16.42
N ALA A 314 8.25 -20.85 -16.03
CA ALA A 314 7.94 -19.42 -16.17
C ALA A 314 8.85 -18.54 -15.29
N PHE A 315 9.21 -18.99 -14.08
CA PHE A 315 10.11 -18.25 -13.19
C PHE A 315 11.48 -18.01 -13.83
N VAL A 316 12.09 -19.06 -14.35
CA VAL A 316 13.38 -19.00 -15.08
C VAL A 316 13.24 -18.21 -16.39
N GLY A 317 12.13 -18.40 -17.10
CA GLY A 317 11.85 -17.68 -18.34
C GLY A 317 11.80 -16.16 -18.15
N ARG A 318 11.14 -15.69 -17.10
CA ARG A 318 11.08 -14.25 -16.76
C ARG A 318 12.43 -13.70 -16.29
N GLY A 319 13.27 -14.54 -15.70
CA GLY A 319 14.65 -14.14 -15.38
C GLY A 319 15.54 -13.97 -16.61
N ALA A 320 15.22 -14.70 -17.71
CA ALA A 320 15.95 -14.62 -18.98
C ALA A 320 15.39 -13.53 -19.92
N ASP A 321 14.06 -13.42 -20.01
CA ASP A 321 13.34 -12.45 -20.86
C ASP A 321 12.04 -12.00 -20.16
N PRO A 322 12.10 -10.96 -19.29
CA PRO A 322 10.97 -10.51 -18.51
C PRO A 322 9.77 -10.02 -19.34
N GLY A 323 9.99 -9.56 -20.55
CA GLY A 323 8.98 -8.96 -21.44
C GLY A 323 8.36 -9.94 -22.43
N HIS A 324 8.62 -11.24 -22.34
CA HIS A 324 8.14 -12.20 -23.33
C HIS A 324 6.62 -12.46 -23.19
N ASP A 325 5.84 -12.18 -24.25
CA ASP A 325 4.36 -12.24 -24.25
C ASP A 325 3.79 -13.59 -23.80
N ALA A 326 4.44 -14.71 -24.13
CA ALA A 326 3.99 -16.04 -23.73
C ALA A 326 4.12 -16.33 -22.23
N LEU A 327 4.78 -15.46 -21.47
CA LEU A 327 4.94 -15.54 -20.02
C LEU A 327 3.92 -14.69 -19.25
N THR A 328 2.91 -14.12 -19.95
CA THR A 328 1.81 -13.40 -19.30
C THR A 328 1.09 -14.31 -18.31
N PRO A 329 1.05 -13.98 -17.01
CA PRO A 329 0.48 -14.84 -15.98
C PRO A 329 -1.05 -14.86 -16.07
N VAL A 330 -1.64 -16.04 -15.88
CA VAL A 330 -3.09 -16.25 -15.82
C VAL A 330 -3.42 -17.10 -14.60
N ALA A 331 -4.29 -16.59 -13.72
CA ALA A 331 -4.82 -17.34 -12.58
C ALA A 331 -6.33 -17.57 -12.75
N VAL A 332 -6.75 -18.80 -12.53
CA VAL A 332 -8.17 -19.19 -12.51
C VAL A 332 -8.49 -19.76 -11.14
N VAL A 333 -9.51 -19.22 -10.49
CA VAL A 333 -10.03 -19.76 -9.22
C VAL A 333 -11.48 -20.16 -9.43
N ALA A 334 -11.83 -21.41 -9.12
CA ALA A 334 -13.13 -21.97 -9.42
C ALA A 334 -13.75 -22.71 -8.23
N ASP A 335 -15.08 -22.65 -8.12
CA ASP A 335 -15.86 -23.40 -7.11
C ASP A 335 -16.09 -24.87 -7.48
N ARG A 336 -15.71 -25.27 -8.69
CA ARG A 336 -15.85 -26.60 -9.26
C ARG A 336 -14.75 -26.91 -10.27
N PRO A 337 -14.36 -28.19 -10.45
CA PRO A 337 -13.30 -28.57 -11.38
C PRO A 337 -13.72 -28.31 -12.85
N PRO A 338 -12.74 -28.09 -13.74
CA PRO A 338 -12.99 -28.08 -15.16
C PRO A 338 -13.47 -29.47 -15.65
N PRO A 339 -14.06 -29.56 -16.85
CA PRO A 339 -14.37 -30.85 -17.45
C PRO A 339 -13.16 -31.79 -17.47
N THR A 340 -13.35 -33.08 -17.26
CA THR A 340 -12.26 -34.06 -17.07
C THR A 340 -11.22 -34.02 -18.21
N GLU A 341 -11.67 -33.82 -19.45
CA GLU A 341 -10.78 -33.70 -20.63
C GLU A 341 -9.94 -32.41 -20.54
N GLY A 342 -10.55 -31.31 -20.09
CA GLY A 342 -9.85 -30.02 -19.86
C GLY A 342 -8.83 -30.11 -18.75
N ALA A 343 -9.18 -30.73 -17.62
CA ALA A 343 -8.24 -30.93 -16.50
C ALA A 343 -7.02 -31.76 -16.93
N ALA A 344 -7.24 -32.84 -17.68
CA ALA A 344 -6.17 -33.69 -18.19
C ALA A 344 -5.29 -32.96 -19.22
N ALA A 345 -5.89 -32.13 -20.09
CA ALA A 345 -5.14 -31.30 -21.03
C ALA A 345 -4.25 -30.27 -20.33
N LEU A 346 -4.81 -29.52 -19.39
CA LEU A 346 -4.07 -28.51 -18.61
C LEU A 346 -2.94 -29.16 -17.80
N GLY A 347 -3.17 -30.34 -17.19
CA GLY A 347 -2.15 -31.08 -16.44
C GLY A 347 -0.99 -31.54 -17.31
N SER A 348 -1.26 -31.93 -18.58
CA SER A 348 -0.22 -32.35 -19.50
C SER A 348 0.64 -31.21 -20.07
N LEU A 349 0.16 -29.97 -19.95
CA LEU A 349 0.83 -28.76 -20.40
C LEU A 349 1.63 -28.05 -19.27
N GLN A 350 1.68 -28.65 -18.08
CA GLN A 350 2.52 -28.10 -17.02
C GLN A 350 3.99 -28.54 -17.21
N PRO A 351 4.98 -27.65 -16.89
CA PRO A 351 4.81 -26.29 -16.41
C PRO A 351 4.29 -25.31 -17.47
N SER A 352 3.49 -24.32 -17.06
CA SER A 352 2.99 -23.25 -17.92
C SER A 352 2.88 -21.93 -17.11
N ALA A 353 2.54 -20.82 -17.76
CA ALA A 353 2.24 -19.54 -17.08
C ALA A 353 0.76 -19.44 -16.64
N VAL A 354 0.06 -20.58 -16.51
CA VAL A 354 -1.36 -20.67 -16.13
C VAL A 354 -1.48 -21.50 -14.87
N ALA A 355 -2.12 -20.92 -13.84
CA ALA A 355 -2.49 -21.63 -12.61
C ALA A 355 -4.02 -21.75 -12.49
N VAL A 356 -4.48 -22.95 -12.11
CA VAL A 356 -5.89 -23.27 -11.86
C VAL A 356 -6.04 -23.78 -10.44
N ILE A 357 -6.84 -23.07 -9.66
CA ILE A 357 -7.13 -23.35 -8.26
C ILE A 357 -8.61 -23.73 -8.15
N VAL A 358 -8.92 -24.85 -7.49
CA VAL A 358 -10.30 -25.33 -7.35
C VAL A 358 -10.63 -25.53 -5.87
N VAL A 359 -11.75 -24.95 -5.45
CA VAL A 359 -12.34 -25.20 -4.12
C VAL A 359 -12.97 -26.59 -4.11
N GLY A 360 -12.37 -27.51 -3.37
CA GLY A 360 -12.74 -28.92 -3.32
C GLY A 360 -11.80 -29.84 -4.09
N ASP A 361 -12.30 -31.03 -4.44
CA ASP A 361 -11.49 -32.03 -5.13
C ASP A 361 -11.24 -31.67 -6.60
N LEU A 362 -10.00 -31.76 -7.03
CA LEU A 362 -9.58 -31.60 -8.43
C LEU A 362 -8.93 -32.89 -8.93
N PRO A 363 -9.62 -33.68 -9.79
CA PRO A 363 -8.99 -34.86 -10.40
C PRO A 363 -7.77 -34.48 -11.23
N GLY A 364 -6.61 -35.03 -10.89
CA GLY A 364 -5.34 -34.73 -11.56
C GLY A 364 -4.64 -33.47 -11.02
N ALA A 365 -5.03 -33.00 -9.83
CA ALA A 365 -4.30 -31.95 -9.12
C ALA A 365 -2.82 -32.32 -8.98
N LEU A 366 -1.97 -31.33 -9.23
CA LEU A 366 -0.52 -31.45 -9.06
C LEU A 366 -0.09 -31.05 -7.65
N ALA A 367 -0.91 -30.27 -6.95
CA ALA A 367 -0.77 -29.97 -5.53
C ALA A 367 -2.15 -29.96 -4.85
N THR A 368 -2.15 -30.31 -3.55
CA THR A 368 -3.32 -30.21 -2.69
C THR A 368 -2.97 -29.44 -1.43
N ILE A 369 -3.72 -28.37 -1.18
CA ILE A 369 -3.72 -27.66 0.09
C ILE A 369 -4.91 -28.20 0.88
N ARG A 370 -4.63 -28.81 2.03
CA ARG A 370 -5.65 -29.33 2.94
C ARG A 370 -6.08 -28.22 3.86
N CYS A 371 -7.35 -27.86 3.78
CA CYS A 371 -7.97 -26.87 4.64
C CYS A 371 -8.65 -27.57 5.82
N GLU A 372 -8.29 -27.19 7.03
CA GLU A 372 -8.94 -27.54 8.28
C GLU A 372 -9.49 -26.26 8.91
N ASP A 373 -10.29 -26.33 9.98
CA ASP A 373 -10.96 -25.16 10.55
C ASP A 373 -9.99 -23.99 10.84
N ASP A 374 -8.83 -24.27 11.43
CA ASP A 374 -7.85 -23.26 11.87
C ASP A 374 -6.46 -23.42 11.21
N ALA A 375 -6.29 -24.37 10.29
CA ALA A 375 -4.98 -24.67 9.72
C ALA A 375 -5.06 -25.08 8.25
N ILE A 376 -3.98 -24.82 7.52
CA ILE A 376 -3.73 -25.43 6.22
C ILE A 376 -2.44 -26.22 6.25
N SER A 377 -2.40 -27.30 5.47
CA SER A 377 -1.21 -28.11 5.25
C SER A 377 -1.03 -28.46 3.78
N PHE A 378 0.19 -28.79 3.40
CA PHE A 378 0.58 -29.03 2.00
C PHE A 378 0.92 -30.51 1.81
N ASP A 379 0.47 -31.10 0.69
CA ASP A 379 0.67 -32.52 0.39
C ASP A 379 2.12 -32.93 0.09
N ARG A 380 2.99 -31.95 -0.18
CA ARG A 380 4.40 -32.16 -0.60
C ARG A 380 5.44 -31.55 0.33
N VAL A 381 5.00 -30.78 1.31
CA VAL A 381 5.88 -30.10 2.28
C VAL A 381 5.31 -30.36 3.68
N ASP A 382 6.13 -30.79 4.59
CA ASP A 382 5.74 -30.98 6.00
C ASP A 382 5.68 -29.61 6.70
N LEU A 383 4.69 -28.82 6.31
CA LEU A 383 4.44 -27.48 6.81
C LEU A 383 2.94 -27.31 7.04
N ALA A 384 2.58 -26.77 8.19
CA ALA A 384 1.22 -26.34 8.49
C ALA A 384 1.26 -24.92 9.06
N CYS A 385 0.24 -24.12 8.73
CA CYS A 385 0.13 -22.76 9.24
C CYS A 385 -1.35 -22.34 9.36
N ALA A 386 -1.60 -21.25 10.06
CA ALA A 386 -2.90 -20.60 10.05
C ALA A 386 -3.18 -20.04 8.64
N PRO A 387 -4.35 -20.32 8.03
CA PRO A 387 -4.66 -19.90 6.68
C PRO A 387 -4.91 -18.39 6.59
N GLN A 388 -4.48 -17.78 5.49
CA GLN A 388 -4.91 -16.44 5.10
C GLN A 388 -6.35 -16.50 4.59
N GLN A 389 -7.29 -15.97 5.34
CA GLN A 389 -8.72 -16.05 5.01
C GLN A 389 -9.33 -14.67 4.79
N MET A 390 -10.33 -14.60 3.90
CA MET A 390 -11.17 -13.43 3.69
C MET A 390 -12.64 -13.84 3.63
N SER A 391 -13.45 -13.30 4.50
CA SER A 391 -14.90 -13.47 4.49
C SER A 391 -15.55 -12.63 3.37
N ALA A 392 -16.80 -12.95 3.03
CA ALA A 392 -17.59 -12.14 2.09
C ALA A 392 -17.85 -10.72 2.61
N GLU A 393 -17.98 -10.55 3.92
CA GLU A 393 -18.21 -9.25 4.58
C GLU A 393 -16.96 -8.36 4.47
N GLU A 394 -15.77 -8.91 4.74
CA GLU A 394 -14.49 -8.19 4.59
C GLU A 394 -14.25 -7.74 3.15
N LEU A 395 -14.58 -8.58 2.16
CA LEU A 395 -14.50 -8.20 0.76
C LEU A 395 -15.47 -7.06 0.41
N ALA A 396 -16.70 -7.11 0.92
CA ALA A 396 -17.69 -6.05 0.71
C ALA A 396 -17.24 -4.72 1.33
N ASP A 397 -16.58 -4.76 2.49
CA ASP A 397 -16.00 -3.57 3.12
C ASP A 397 -14.85 -2.99 2.28
N ILE A 398 -13.94 -3.83 1.77
CA ILE A 398 -12.88 -3.41 0.83
C ILE A 398 -13.51 -2.75 -0.42
N ALA A 399 -14.53 -3.38 -1.01
CA ALA A 399 -15.22 -2.85 -2.17
C ALA A 399 -15.88 -1.49 -1.87
N SER A 400 -16.48 -1.33 -0.70
CA SER A 400 -17.08 -0.07 -0.24
C SER A 400 -16.05 1.05 -0.09
N VAL A 401 -14.88 0.76 0.49
CA VAL A 401 -13.75 1.71 0.60
C VAL A 401 -13.28 2.15 -0.79
N LEU A 402 -13.15 1.22 -1.73
CA LEU A 402 -12.74 1.52 -3.10
C LEU A 402 -13.77 2.38 -3.84
N VAL A 403 -15.06 2.09 -3.71
CA VAL A 403 -16.15 2.88 -4.33
C VAL A 403 -16.20 4.29 -3.75
N ALA A 404 -15.95 4.45 -2.46
CA ALA A 404 -15.96 5.77 -1.83
C ALA A 404 -14.92 6.73 -2.43
N THR A 405 -13.77 6.21 -2.87
CA THR A 405 -12.69 7.04 -3.46
C THR A 405 -13.00 7.56 -4.87
N ASP A 406 -13.94 6.94 -5.57
CA ASP A 406 -14.34 7.35 -6.94
C ASP A 406 -15.47 8.40 -6.94
N ASN A 407 -16.03 8.71 -5.77
CA ASN A 407 -17.10 9.69 -5.63
C ASN A 407 -16.58 11.02 -5.06
N PRO A 408 -17.13 12.18 -5.46
CA PRO A 408 -16.80 13.44 -4.82
C PRO A 408 -17.32 13.48 -3.39
N ALA A 409 -16.58 14.18 -2.52
CA ALA A 409 -17.05 14.46 -1.16
C ALA A 409 -18.40 15.19 -1.19
N GLU A 410 -19.23 14.98 -0.15
CA GLU A 410 -20.53 15.63 -0.07
C GLU A 410 -20.42 17.16 -0.20
N GLN A 411 -21.40 17.77 -0.87
CA GLN A 411 -21.44 19.21 -1.15
C GLN A 411 -21.24 20.06 0.11
N ALA A 412 -21.79 19.62 1.24
CA ALA A 412 -21.64 20.32 2.53
C ALA A 412 -20.18 20.41 3.00
N LEU A 413 -19.42 19.33 2.81
CA LEU A 413 -17.97 19.31 3.11
C LEU A 413 -17.21 20.20 2.15
N MET A 414 -17.56 20.17 0.86
CA MET A 414 -16.96 21.03 -0.17
C MET A 414 -17.26 22.51 0.07
N GLU A 415 -18.47 22.86 0.54
CA GLU A 415 -18.85 24.22 0.93
C GLU A 415 -18.10 24.68 2.19
N GLN A 416 -17.91 23.80 3.18
CA GLN A 416 -17.13 24.09 4.37
C GLN A 416 -15.66 24.36 4.04
N LEU A 417 -15.06 23.55 3.18
CA LEU A 417 -13.68 23.72 2.71
C LEU A 417 -13.52 24.97 1.82
N ARG A 418 -14.54 25.32 1.01
CA ARG A 418 -14.58 26.58 0.23
C ARG A 418 -14.87 27.79 1.12
N GLY A 419 -15.72 27.65 2.13
CA GLY A 419 -16.04 28.70 3.08
C GLY A 419 -14.82 29.20 3.87
N ASP A 420 -13.85 28.33 4.12
CA ASP A 420 -12.56 28.70 4.70
C ASP A 420 -11.71 29.56 3.74
N PHE A 421 -11.94 29.48 2.43
CA PHE A 421 -11.29 30.35 1.44
C PHE A 421 -12.00 31.69 1.21
N ASP A 422 -13.36 31.72 1.37
CA ASP A 422 -14.19 32.88 1.03
C ASP A 422 -14.66 33.69 2.25
N ALA A 423 -14.32 33.31 3.46
CA ALA A 423 -14.80 34.02 4.66
C ALA A 423 -14.08 35.36 4.87
N PRO A 424 -14.66 36.49 4.42
CA PRO A 424 -14.32 37.76 5.03
C PRO A 424 -14.95 37.76 6.42
N SER A 425 -14.14 37.96 7.44
CA SER A 425 -14.59 38.26 8.80
C SER A 425 -15.57 39.46 8.76
N SER A 426 -16.88 39.18 8.67
CA SER A 426 -17.94 40.19 8.86
C SER A 426 -18.82 39.78 10.05
N ALA A 427 -18.40 40.24 11.21
CA ALA A 427 -19.41 40.57 12.24
C ALA A 427 -20.28 41.72 11.75
N ASN A 428 -21.59 41.47 11.71
CA ASN A 428 -22.73 42.39 11.59
C ASN A 428 -23.26 42.72 10.18
N GLY A 429 -24.51 42.35 10.01
CA GLY A 429 -25.50 43.13 9.23
C GLY A 429 -26.21 42.38 8.11
N SER A 430 -27.42 41.96 8.43
CA SER A 430 -28.49 41.52 7.53
C SER A 430 -28.61 42.29 6.22
N GLY A 431 -28.84 41.55 5.11
CA GLY A 431 -29.39 42.14 3.88
C GLY A 431 -29.13 41.31 2.62
N SER A 432 -30.21 40.71 2.17
CA SER A 432 -30.48 40.08 0.88
C SER A 432 -29.91 40.75 -0.36
N SER A 433 -29.38 39.95 -1.28
CA SER A 433 -29.78 39.80 -2.70
C SER A 433 -28.61 39.63 -3.65
N SER A 434 -28.77 38.62 -4.46
CA SER A 434 -28.06 38.25 -5.71
C SER A 434 -27.70 39.44 -6.60
N ASP A 435 -26.45 39.46 -7.09
CA ASP A 435 -26.14 39.84 -8.49
C ASP A 435 -24.71 39.45 -8.87
N HIS A 436 -24.60 38.66 -9.91
CA HIS A 436 -23.37 38.44 -10.66
C HIS A 436 -22.90 39.74 -11.32
N ARG A 437 -21.72 40.21 -11.01
CA ARG A 437 -21.05 41.26 -11.85
C ARG A 437 -19.57 41.00 -12.00
N SER A 438 -19.19 40.92 -13.28
CA SER A 438 -17.85 41.03 -13.82
C SER A 438 -17.03 42.12 -13.13
N LEU A 439 -15.82 41.76 -12.67
CA LEU A 439 -14.82 42.74 -12.24
C LEU A 439 -14.04 43.29 -13.41
N ASN A 440 -14.54 44.37 -14.01
CA ASN A 440 -13.76 45.36 -14.71
C ASN A 440 -13.94 46.69 -13.97
N ALA A 441 -12.93 47.15 -13.27
CA ALA A 441 -12.91 48.51 -12.75
C ALA A 441 -11.50 49.10 -12.80
N ASN A 442 -11.32 50.02 -13.71
CA ASN A 442 -10.24 51.00 -13.72
C ASN A 442 -10.18 51.76 -12.38
N VAL A 443 -9.06 51.70 -11.70
CA VAL A 443 -8.75 52.61 -10.59
C VAL A 443 -7.40 53.28 -10.85
N HIS A 444 -7.44 54.61 -10.99
CA HIS A 444 -6.26 55.49 -11.07
C HIS A 444 -5.47 55.44 -9.73
N PRO A 445 -4.13 55.60 -9.76
CA PRO A 445 -3.31 55.57 -8.55
C PRO A 445 -3.47 56.89 -7.78
N SER A 446 -4.02 56.82 -6.60
CA SER A 446 -3.93 57.86 -5.58
C SER A 446 -2.85 57.49 -4.56
N SER A 447 -1.94 58.44 -4.37
CA SER A 447 -0.83 58.38 -3.40
C SER A 447 -1.38 58.02 -2.00
N ALA A 448 -1.11 56.79 -1.51
CA ALA A 448 -1.42 56.36 -0.16
C ALA A 448 -0.17 56.56 0.70
N GLU A 449 -0.24 57.52 1.62
CA GLU A 449 0.71 57.64 2.74
C GLU A 449 0.75 56.33 3.53
N ALA A 450 1.96 55.87 3.86
CA ALA A 450 2.22 54.69 4.65
C ALA A 450 1.58 54.85 6.04
N MET A 451 0.52 54.10 6.33
CA MET A 451 0.05 53.95 7.68
C MET A 451 1.09 53.15 8.50
N PRO A 452 1.34 53.50 9.76
CA PRO A 452 2.26 52.75 10.62
C PRO A 452 1.72 51.30 10.78
N ALA A 453 2.60 50.32 10.64
CA ALA A 453 2.34 48.90 10.86
C ALA A 453 1.67 48.69 12.24
N ARG A 454 0.55 47.97 12.26
CA ARG A 454 -0.09 47.56 13.51
C ARG A 454 0.78 46.48 14.18
N PRO A 455 0.79 46.38 15.54
CA PRO A 455 1.58 45.35 16.24
C PRO A 455 1.25 43.91 15.89
N ASP A 456 0.17 43.65 15.15
CA ASP A 456 -0.31 42.33 14.71
C ASP A 456 0.19 41.92 13.30
N ASP A 457 1.07 42.73 12.67
CA ASP A 457 1.54 42.49 11.29
C ASP A 457 2.75 41.51 11.21
N ALA A 458 3.17 40.90 12.31
CA ALA A 458 4.23 39.89 12.31
C ALA A 458 3.67 38.47 12.43
N PRO A 459 4.25 37.50 11.71
CA PRO A 459 3.81 36.12 11.86
C PRO A 459 3.94 35.62 13.31
N PRO A 460 3.09 34.69 13.75
CA PRO A 460 3.08 34.18 15.11
C PRO A 460 4.44 33.64 15.54
N GLU A 461 4.97 34.14 16.67
CA GLU A 461 6.22 33.64 17.22
C GLU A 461 6.09 32.18 17.70
N HIS A 462 7.12 31.39 17.51
CA HIS A 462 7.18 29.99 17.92
C HIS A 462 8.55 29.63 18.49
N ASP A 463 8.56 28.65 19.39
CA ASP A 463 9.75 27.98 19.91
C ASP A 463 9.87 26.58 19.28
N VAL A 464 8.75 25.96 18.94
CA VAL A 464 8.64 24.69 18.24
C VAL A 464 7.83 24.89 16.97
N LEU A 465 8.43 24.55 15.83
CA LEU A 465 7.76 24.53 14.53
C LEU A 465 7.60 23.08 14.04
N VAL A 466 6.38 22.72 13.74
CA VAL A 466 6.05 21.42 13.13
C VAL A 466 5.88 21.65 11.63
N ARG A 467 6.77 21.08 10.83
CA ARG A 467 6.71 21.12 9.37
C ARG A 467 5.73 20.07 8.87
N LEU A 468 4.80 20.49 8.05
CA LEU A 468 3.77 19.65 7.41
C LEU A 468 3.65 19.94 5.90
N LEU A 469 4.17 21.06 5.42
CA LEU A 469 4.17 21.44 4.00
C LEU A 469 5.42 20.91 3.27
N GLY A 470 5.67 19.65 3.43
CA GLY A 470 6.80 18.86 2.95
C GLY A 470 6.90 17.61 3.80
N ASP A 471 8.11 17.12 4.02
CA ASP A 471 8.36 16.03 4.97
C ASP A 471 8.00 16.44 6.40
N ILE A 472 7.25 15.58 7.10
CA ILE A 472 6.84 15.85 8.48
C ILE A 472 8.07 15.83 9.39
N THR A 473 8.46 17.01 9.88
CA THR A 473 9.60 17.19 10.76
C THR A 473 9.29 18.18 11.89
N ILE A 474 10.10 18.18 12.94
CA ILE A 474 9.91 19.06 14.10
C ILE A 474 11.21 19.82 14.36
N GLU A 475 11.10 21.14 14.41
CA GLU A 475 12.18 22.06 14.73
C GLU A 475 12.01 22.64 16.16
N GLY A 476 13.10 22.99 16.83
CA GLY A 476 13.07 23.61 18.16
C GLY A 476 13.26 22.66 19.33
N GLY A 477 13.78 21.44 19.09
CA GLY A 477 14.08 20.47 20.14
C GLY A 477 15.05 19.37 19.74
N LEU A 478 15.13 18.32 20.56
CA LEU A 478 15.90 17.12 20.23
C LEU A 478 15.12 16.26 19.22
N PRO A 479 15.81 15.46 18.38
CA PRO A 479 15.17 14.54 17.45
C PRO A 479 14.23 13.57 18.17
N LEU A 480 13.06 13.33 17.58
CA LEU A 480 12.05 12.40 18.05
C LEU A 480 12.02 11.14 17.19
N LYS A 481 11.57 10.04 17.78
CA LYS A 481 11.25 8.83 17.02
C LYS A 481 10.01 9.06 16.15
N PRO A 482 9.82 8.29 15.05
CA PRO A 482 8.68 8.47 14.14
C PRO A 482 7.32 8.51 14.84
N LYS A 483 7.07 7.64 15.81
CA LYS A 483 5.82 7.63 16.59
C LYS A 483 5.61 8.91 17.40
N ALA A 484 6.64 9.40 18.05
CA ALA A 484 6.58 10.65 18.82
C ALA A 484 6.42 11.86 17.90
N THR A 485 7.06 11.86 16.73
CA THR A 485 6.89 12.88 15.68
C THR A 485 5.43 12.92 15.19
N ALA A 486 4.82 11.76 14.89
CA ALA A 486 3.44 11.69 14.46
C ALA A 486 2.45 12.21 15.52
N VAL A 487 2.69 11.88 16.79
CA VAL A 487 1.88 12.36 17.91
C VAL A 487 1.97 13.88 18.06
N VAL A 488 3.18 14.44 17.99
CA VAL A 488 3.41 15.89 18.05
C VAL A 488 2.73 16.58 16.87
N ALA A 489 2.89 16.07 15.66
CA ALA A 489 2.27 16.61 14.46
C ALA A 489 0.74 16.63 14.58
N TYR A 490 0.15 15.51 15.02
CA TYR A 490 -1.29 15.41 15.20
C TYR A 490 -1.85 16.36 16.28
N ILE A 491 -1.16 16.46 17.45
CA ILE A 491 -1.56 17.40 18.52
C ILE A 491 -1.38 18.85 18.08
N ALA A 492 -0.29 19.18 17.39
CA ALA A 492 -0.02 20.54 16.94
C ALA A 492 -1.05 20.99 15.89
N LEU A 493 -1.37 20.13 14.92
CA LEU A 493 -2.36 20.41 13.88
C LEU A 493 -3.76 20.66 14.46
N ASN A 494 -4.19 19.83 15.41
CA ASN A 494 -5.52 19.92 16.03
C ASN A 494 -5.58 20.82 17.27
N ARG A 495 -4.43 21.37 17.73
CA ARG A 495 -4.27 22.19 18.93
C ARG A 495 -4.66 21.51 20.24
N SER A 496 -5.73 20.72 20.30
CA SER A 496 -6.22 20.01 21.48
C SER A 496 -6.92 18.73 21.10
N VAL A 497 -6.43 17.59 21.60
CA VAL A 497 -6.89 16.26 21.22
C VAL A 497 -7.27 15.44 22.44
N THR A 498 -8.38 14.71 22.42
CA THR A 498 -8.74 13.76 23.50
C THR A 498 -7.83 12.53 23.44
N THR A 499 -7.68 11.83 24.58
CA THR A 499 -6.90 10.59 24.63
C THR A 499 -7.44 9.54 23.64
N ALA A 500 -8.78 9.42 23.54
CA ALA A 500 -9.42 8.49 22.62
C ALA A 500 -9.09 8.83 21.15
N ARG A 501 -9.23 10.09 20.75
CA ARG A 501 -8.93 10.55 19.39
C ARG A 501 -7.44 10.40 19.04
N LEU A 502 -6.55 10.66 19.99
CA LEU A 502 -5.12 10.47 19.80
C LEU A 502 -4.76 8.98 19.65
N GLN A 503 -5.43 8.11 20.42
CA GLN A 503 -5.28 6.67 20.28
C GLN A 503 -5.78 6.20 18.90
N GLU A 504 -6.98 6.60 18.49
CA GLU A 504 -7.55 6.29 17.19
C GLU A 504 -6.61 6.72 16.05
N ALA A 505 -6.06 7.92 16.09
CA ALA A 505 -5.22 8.46 15.02
C ALA A 505 -3.82 7.83 14.97
N CYS A 506 -3.19 7.60 16.12
CA CYS A 506 -1.76 7.24 16.18
C CYS A 506 -1.50 5.80 16.63
N TRP A 507 -2.47 5.08 17.21
CA TRP A 507 -2.34 3.70 17.65
C TRP A 507 -3.54 2.88 17.21
N PHE A 508 -3.47 2.36 16.01
CA PHE A 508 -4.45 1.38 15.61
C PHE A 508 -4.28 0.10 16.46
N SER A 509 -5.36 -0.40 17.00
CA SER A 509 -5.39 -1.66 17.76
C SER A 509 -6.62 -2.43 17.33
N ALA A 510 -6.35 -3.52 16.66
CA ALA A 510 -7.35 -4.44 16.15
C ALA A 510 -8.28 -5.03 17.22
N ASP A 511 -7.74 -5.23 18.41
CA ASP A 511 -8.47 -5.78 19.55
C ASP A 511 -9.14 -4.70 20.44
N GLY A 512 -9.10 -3.43 20.01
CA GLY A 512 -9.63 -2.29 20.78
C GLY A 512 -8.93 -2.06 22.11
N SER A 513 -7.77 -2.68 22.37
CA SER A 513 -7.09 -2.58 23.64
C SER A 513 -6.55 -1.16 23.88
N PRO A 514 -6.71 -0.61 25.11
CA PRO A 514 -6.25 0.73 25.39
C PRO A 514 -4.72 0.83 25.44
N HIS A 515 -4.14 1.67 24.62
CA HIS A 515 -2.70 1.95 24.58
C HIS A 515 -2.25 3.04 25.57
N THR A 516 -2.96 3.26 26.66
CA THR A 516 -2.73 4.35 27.62
C THR A 516 -1.26 4.43 28.08
N LYS A 517 -0.63 3.30 28.37
CA LYS A 517 0.78 3.26 28.77
C LYS A 517 1.70 3.75 27.65
N ARG A 518 1.50 3.26 26.42
CA ARG A 518 2.30 3.66 25.24
C ARG A 518 2.17 5.15 24.95
N ILE A 519 0.95 5.70 25.08
CA ILE A 519 0.69 7.14 24.93
C ILE A 519 1.46 7.92 25.99
N HIS A 520 1.41 7.49 27.25
CA HIS A 520 2.12 8.15 28.36
C HIS A 520 3.64 8.13 28.14
N ASP A 521 4.20 6.98 27.74
CA ASP A 521 5.64 6.82 27.48
C ASP A 521 6.08 7.71 26.30
N THR A 522 5.31 7.73 25.21
CA THR A 522 5.56 8.62 24.05
C THR A 522 5.47 10.10 24.45
N MET A 523 4.46 10.49 25.23
CA MET A 523 4.35 11.87 25.71
C MET A 523 5.42 12.26 26.72
N ALA A 524 6.01 11.31 27.45
CA ALA A 524 7.18 11.55 28.27
C ALA A 524 8.43 11.83 27.41
N GLU A 525 8.63 11.06 26.31
CA GLU A 525 9.67 11.34 25.32
C GLU A 525 9.49 12.74 24.69
N VAL A 526 8.28 13.07 24.23
CA VAL A 526 7.95 14.40 23.67
C VAL A 526 8.31 15.53 24.63
N ARG A 527 7.91 15.42 25.90
CA ARG A 527 8.21 16.45 26.90
C ARG A 527 9.70 16.54 27.24
N SER A 528 10.40 15.42 27.19
CA SER A 528 11.85 15.41 27.38
C SER A 528 12.59 16.11 26.24
N ALA A 529 12.11 15.96 25.00
CA ALA A 529 12.75 16.50 23.81
C ALA A 529 12.38 17.98 23.55
N LEU A 530 11.11 18.33 23.74
CA LEU A 530 10.56 19.64 23.35
C LEU A 530 10.22 20.54 24.55
N GLY A 531 10.16 20.00 25.76
CA GLY A 531 9.82 20.74 26.98
C GLY A 531 8.35 20.63 27.37
N SER A 532 8.09 20.54 28.68
CA SER A 532 6.74 20.41 29.24
C SER A 532 5.89 21.69 29.12
N GLN A 533 6.50 22.84 28.85
CA GLN A 533 5.78 24.08 28.52
C GLN A 533 5.12 24.04 27.16
N HIS A 534 5.67 23.28 26.22
CA HIS A 534 5.14 23.13 24.86
C HIS A 534 4.10 22.01 24.77
N PHE A 535 4.28 20.94 25.57
CA PHE A 535 3.33 19.83 25.65
C PHE A 535 3.01 19.52 27.13
N PRO A 536 2.11 20.30 27.76
CA PRO A 536 1.82 20.15 29.18
C PRO A 536 1.24 18.78 29.53
N ALA A 537 1.26 18.44 30.81
CA ALA A 537 0.67 17.20 31.29
C ALA A 537 -0.81 17.15 30.95
N ASN A 538 -1.29 15.95 30.57
CA ASN A 538 -2.71 15.72 30.30
C ASN A 538 -3.53 16.08 31.54
N ARG A 539 -4.45 17.02 31.37
CA ARG A 539 -5.46 17.37 32.36
C ARG A 539 -6.83 17.21 31.71
N SER A 540 -7.75 16.57 32.40
CA SER A 540 -9.11 16.34 31.89
C SER A 540 -9.20 15.48 30.62
N GLY A 541 -8.27 14.53 30.43
CA GLY A 541 -8.31 13.59 29.30
C GLY A 541 -7.93 14.19 27.94
N ARG A 542 -7.26 15.36 27.90
CA ARG A 542 -6.85 16.05 26.67
C ARG A 542 -5.37 16.37 26.64
N TYR A 543 -4.77 16.18 25.48
CA TYR A 543 -3.43 16.65 25.14
C TYR A 543 -3.53 17.96 24.36
N VAL A 544 -2.69 18.93 24.68
CA VAL A 544 -2.75 20.29 24.12
C VAL A 544 -1.36 20.72 23.68
N ALA A 545 -1.28 21.37 22.50
CA ALA A 545 -0.10 22.08 22.06
C ALA A 545 -0.04 23.46 22.75
N GLY A 546 1.11 23.80 23.31
CA GLY A 546 1.36 25.08 23.95
C GLY A 546 1.26 26.27 22.99
N PRO A 547 1.14 27.50 23.50
CA PRO A 547 0.92 28.69 22.66
C PRO A 547 2.10 29.04 21.75
N ARG A 548 3.31 28.54 22.03
CA ARG A 548 4.52 28.75 21.21
C ARG A 548 4.89 27.51 20.35
N VAL A 549 4.00 26.52 20.25
CA VAL A 549 4.06 25.46 19.25
C VAL A 549 3.23 25.92 18.05
N ARG A 550 3.82 25.95 16.88
CA ARG A 550 3.14 26.30 15.63
C ARG A 550 3.38 25.24 14.57
N THR A 551 2.47 25.20 13.60
CA THR A 551 2.69 24.43 12.37
C THR A 551 2.96 25.40 11.22
N ASP A 552 3.67 24.95 10.21
CA ASP A 552 3.87 25.74 8.99
C ASP A 552 2.55 25.96 8.23
N VAL A 553 1.56 25.07 8.38
CA VAL A 553 0.21 25.29 7.85
C VAL A 553 -0.51 26.46 8.53
N GLU A 554 -0.33 26.66 9.86
CA GLU A 554 -0.84 27.85 10.57
C GLU A 554 -0.16 29.14 10.07
N LEU A 555 1.15 29.09 9.81
CA LEU A 555 1.90 30.23 9.28
C LEU A 555 1.51 30.53 7.82
N PHE A 556 1.31 29.50 7.00
CA PHE A 556 0.80 29.61 5.64
C PHE A 556 -0.55 30.33 5.64
N ASP A 557 -1.49 29.86 6.45
CA ASP A 557 -2.82 30.46 6.58
C ASP A 557 -2.77 31.90 7.08
N TRP A 558 -1.88 32.16 8.03
CA TRP A 558 -1.67 33.53 8.52
C TRP A 558 -1.26 34.47 7.37
N HIS A 559 -0.30 34.05 6.53
CA HIS A 559 0.14 34.85 5.39
C HIS A 559 -0.98 35.01 4.35
N VAL A 560 -1.71 33.95 4.02
CA VAL A 560 -2.81 33.99 3.06
C VAL A 560 -3.93 34.94 3.54
N GLN A 561 -4.29 34.88 4.82
CA GLN A 561 -5.29 35.76 5.42
C GLN A 561 -4.84 37.24 5.42
N HIS A 562 -3.55 37.50 5.67
CA HIS A 562 -3.01 38.85 5.62
C HIS A 562 -2.83 39.40 4.20
N ALA A 563 -2.69 38.53 3.21
CA ALA A 563 -2.72 38.93 1.80
C ALA A 563 -4.12 39.41 1.36
N ALA A 564 -5.18 38.89 1.98
CA ALA A 564 -6.55 39.20 1.63
C ALA A 564 -6.86 40.71 1.87
N GLY A 565 -7.30 41.41 0.83
CA GLY A 565 -7.63 42.82 0.90
C GLY A 565 -6.46 43.79 0.76
N LEU A 566 -5.22 43.31 0.60
CA LEU A 566 -4.06 44.13 0.28
C LEU A 566 -4.02 44.48 -1.22
N ALA A 567 -3.33 45.55 -1.55
CA ALA A 567 -2.97 45.84 -2.97
C ALA A 567 -2.10 44.70 -3.53
N PRO A 568 -2.24 44.34 -4.83
CA PRO A 568 -1.57 43.20 -5.44
C PRO A 568 -0.07 43.05 -5.12
N GLN A 569 0.68 44.17 -5.15
CA GLN A 569 2.12 44.22 -4.87
C GLN A 569 2.47 43.83 -3.42
N ARG A 570 1.59 44.09 -2.44
CA ARG A 570 1.76 43.71 -1.06
C ARG A 570 1.22 42.28 -0.80
N ALA A 571 0.14 41.89 -1.48
CA ALA A 571 -0.39 40.55 -1.41
C ALA A 571 0.64 39.52 -1.89
N VAL A 572 1.39 39.82 -2.95
CA VAL A 572 2.47 38.97 -3.48
C VAL A 572 3.56 38.69 -2.42
N GLU A 573 3.93 39.66 -1.59
CA GLU A 573 4.93 39.45 -0.54
C GLU A 573 4.45 38.38 0.48
N HIS A 574 3.18 38.43 0.85
CA HIS A 574 2.58 37.43 1.74
C HIS A 574 2.40 36.07 1.06
N TYR A 575 1.91 36.05 -0.19
CA TYR A 575 1.78 34.78 -0.92
C TYR A 575 3.12 34.09 -1.13
N ARG A 576 4.17 34.82 -1.45
CA ARG A 576 5.52 34.26 -1.53
C ARG A 576 5.99 33.70 -0.18
N ALA A 577 5.81 34.46 0.89
CA ALA A 577 6.17 33.99 2.22
C ALA A 577 5.39 32.73 2.65
N ALA A 578 4.12 32.61 2.25
CA ALA A 578 3.36 31.37 2.42
C ALA A 578 3.97 30.21 1.62
N LEU A 579 4.26 30.44 0.34
CA LEU A 579 4.78 29.40 -0.56
C LEU A 579 6.23 28.99 -0.25
N GLU A 580 7.04 29.86 0.35
CA GLU A 580 8.38 29.55 0.87
C GLU A 580 8.36 28.55 2.05
N LEU A 581 7.19 28.35 2.69
CA LEU A 581 7.00 27.30 3.70
C LEU A 581 6.86 25.91 3.09
N VAL A 582 6.51 25.83 1.80
CA VAL A 582 6.30 24.56 1.08
C VAL A 582 7.64 24.03 0.59
N THR A 583 8.10 22.93 1.19
CA THR A 583 9.41 22.33 0.89
C THR A 583 9.33 21.06 0.05
N GLY A 584 8.11 20.60 -0.26
CA GLY A 584 7.86 19.40 -1.05
C GLY A 584 6.38 19.02 -1.02
N LYS A 585 6.07 17.77 -1.31
CA LYS A 585 4.71 17.26 -1.21
C LYS A 585 4.21 17.41 0.23
N PRO A 586 3.09 18.13 0.48
CA PRO A 586 2.55 18.30 1.82
C PRO A 586 2.28 16.96 2.52
N PHE A 587 2.54 16.92 3.82
CA PHE A 587 2.33 15.77 4.69
C PHE A 587 3.09 14.51 4.27
N SER A 588 4.26 14.65 3.65
CA SER A 588 5.14 13.53 3.33
C SER A 588 5.79 12.95 4.58
N TYR A 589 6.03 11.65 4.57
CA TYR A 589 6.75 10.94 5.62
C TYR A 589 7.49 9.73 5.03
N SER A 590 8.55 9.26 5.70
CA SER A 590 9.30 8.09 5.22
C SER A 590 8.47 6.80 5.33
N ASN A 591 8.65 5.88 4.39
CA ASN A 591 7.93 4.62 4.31
C ASN A 591 8.00 3.80 5.62
N GLY A 592 9.15 3.70 6.26
CA GLY A 592 9.31 3.00 7.55
C GLY A 592 8.58 3.63 8.75
N ALA A 593 7.98 4.82 8.59
CA ALA A 593 7.22 5.50 9.64
C ALA A 593 5.69 5.41 9.45
N ARG A 594 5.21 4.72 8.41
CA ARG A 594 3.81 4.68 7.96
C ARG A 594 2.81 4.34 9.04
N ALA A 595 3.04 3.27 9.79
CA ALA A 595 2.19 2.86 10.92
C ALA A 595 1.98 3.96 11.99
N SER A 596 2.77 5.03 11.93
CA SER A 596 2.66 6.17 12.83
C SER A 596 1.86 7.33 12.25
N PHE A 597 1.78 7.44 10.91
CA PHE A 597 1.19 8.56 10.19
C PHE A 597 -0.10 8.22 9.41
N GLY A 598 -0.71 7.07 9.66
CA GLY A 598 -1.94 6.64 8.97
C GLY A 598 -3.06 7.69 8.96
N TRP A 599 -3.13 8.54 9.98
CA TRP A 599 -4.08 9.64 10.05
C TRP A 599 -3.92 10.68 8.92
N VAL A 600 -2.74 10.82 8.34
CA VAL A 600 -2.50 11.72 7.19
C VAL A 600 -3.34 11.31 5.99
N ASP A 601 -3.27 10.02 5.65
CA ASP A 601 -4.00 9.46 4.51
C ASP A 601 -5.50 9.40 4.79
N PHE A 602 -5.84 9.02 6.01
CA PHE A 602 -7.21 8.85 6.47
C PHE A 602 -8.00 10.17 6.54
N GLU A 603 -7.39 11.27 7.00
CA GLU A 603 -8.02 12.58 7.09
C GLU A 603 -7.79 13.44 5.81
N HIS A 604 -7.21 12.87 4.75
CA HIS A 604 -6.94 13.50 3.44
C HIS A 604 -6.12 14.82 3.51
N HIS A 605 -5.29 14.96 4.53
CA HIS A 605 -4.52 16.18 4.73
C HIS A 605 -3.61 16.52 3.56
N ALA A 606 -2.91 15.53 2.99
CA ALA A 606 -2.00 15.74 1.86
C ALA A 606 -2.75 16.36 0.66
N THR A 607 -3.84 15.73 0.22
CA THR A 607 -4.64 16.22 -0.94
C THR A 607 -5.22 17.60 -0.69
N THR A 608 -5.77 17.85 0.51
CA THR A 608 -6.34 19.15 0.87
C THR A 608 -5.29 20.26 0.78
N TRP A 609 -4.09 20.00 1.31
CA TRP A 609 -3.04 21.00 1.32
C TRP A 609 -2.36 21.19 -0.05
N GLU A 610 -2.24 20.14 -0.86
CA GLU A 610 -1.81 20.27 -2.26
C GLU A 610 -2.73 21.22 -3.05
N LEU A 611 -4.05 21.10 -2.88
CA LEU A 611 -5.02 22.01 -3.53
C LEU A 611 -4.89 23.45 -3.03
N ARG A 612 -4.69 23.66 -1.72
CA ARG A 612 -4.52 25.00 -1.14
C ARG A 612 -3.24 25.66 -1.64
N VAL A 613 -2.13 24.93 -1.61
CA VAL A 613 -0.84 25.40 -2.15
C VAL A 613 -0.97 25.78 -3.61
N ALA A 614 -1.58 24.94 -4.44
CA ALA A 614 -1.80 25.23 -5.87
C ALA A 614 -2.65 26.49 -6.09
N GLY A 615 -3.72 26.68 -5.32
CA GLY A 615 -4.57 27.87 -5.41
C GLY A 615 -3.82 29.16 -5.08
N VAL A 616 -3.01 29.17 -4.02
CA VAL A 616 -2.19 30.34 -3.64
C VAL A 616 -1.09 30.59 -4.67
N ALA A 617 -0.45 29.54 -5.20
CA ALA A 617 0.57 29.64 -6.24
C ALA A 617 -0.01 30.23 -7.53
N GLN A 618 -1.19 29.79 -7.96
CA GLN A 618 -1.90 30.35 -9.11
C GLN A 618 -2.24 31.84 -8.92
N ALA A 619 -2.74 32.22 -7.75
CA ALA A 619 -3.05 33.61 -7.43
C ALA A 619 -1.79 34.50 -7.45
N CYS A 620 -0.70 34.03 -6.86
CA CYS A 620 0.58 34.73 -6.85
C CYS A 620 1.13 34.90 -8.28
N ALA A 621 1.12 33.83 -9.07
CA ALA A 621 1.59 33.83 -10.46
C ALA A 621 0.75 34.78 -11.35
N ALA A 622 -0.56 34.81 -11.18
CA ALA A 622 -1.43 35.73 -11.92
C ALA A 622 -1.07 37.19 -11.66
N ILE A 623 -0.81 37.54 -10.39
CA ILE A 623 -0.40 38.94 -10.06
C ILE A 623 0.96 39.28 -10.71
N HIS A 624 1.92 38.37 -10.73
CA HIS A 624 3.21 38.59 -11.40
C HIS A 624 3.04 38.76 -12.91
N ILE A 625 2.22 37.92 -13.55
CA ILE A 625 1.93 38.01 -14.98
C ILE A 625 1.23 39.34 -15.33
N ASP A 626 0.22 39.74 -14.55
CA ASP A 626 -0.51 40.98 -14.72
C ASP A 626 0.37 42.22 -14.49
N ALA A 627 1.37 42.12 -13.62
CA ALA A 627 2.38 43.16 -13.41
C ALA A 627 3.44 43.22 -14.51
N GLY A 628 3.43 42.29 -15.48
CA GLY A 628 4.40 42.24 -16.59
C GLY A 628 5.72 41.57 -16.19
N ASP A 629 5.75 40.77 -15.13
CA ASP A 629 6.92 40.03 -14.66
C ASP A 629 6.63 38.52 -14.67
N PRO A 630 6.39 37.91 -15.85
CA PRO A 630 6.12 36.45 -15.93
C PRO A 630 7.34 35.61 -15.52
N ALA A 631 8.56 36.13 -15.60
CA ALA A 631 9.77 35.41 -15.19
C ALA A 631 9.76 35.11 -13.68
N ALA A 632 9.25 36.01 -12.84
CA ALA A 632 9.08 35.78 -11.42
C ALA A 632 8.03 34.67 -11.15
N ALA A 633 6.94 34.65 -11.93
CA ALA A 633 5.95 33.56 -11.85
C ALA A 633 6.56 32.20 -12.24
N VAL A 634 7.36 32.16 -13.32
CA VAL A 634 8.08 30.95 -13.75
C VAL A 634 9.01 30.44 -12.65
N SER A 635 9.82 31.31 -12.04
CA SER A 635 10.77 30.92 -10.99
C SER A 635 10.04 30.28 -9.79
N LEU A 636 8.98 30.94 -9.32
CA LEU A 636 8.18 30.46 -8.20
C LEU A 636 7.53 29.09 -8.47
N LEU A 637 6.86 28.97 -9.62
CA LEU A 637 6.12 27.76 -9.96
C LEU A 637 7.04 26.58 -10.29
N SER A 638 8.23 26.84 -10.87
CA SER A 638 9.19 25.77 -11.18
C SER A 638 9.64 25.02 -9.91
N GLU A 639 9.90 25.74 -8.82
CA GLU A 639 10.28 25.12 -7.54
C GLU A 639 9.14 24.27 -6.97
N LEU A 640 7.89 24.76 -7.05
CA LEU A 640 6.71 24.04 -6.56
C LEU A 640 6.40 22.79 -7.40
N VAL A 641 6.47 22.90 -8.73
CA VAL A 641 6.25 21.75 -9.64
C VAL A 641 7.33 20.69 -9.44
N GLN A 642 8.58 21.07 -9.19
CA GLN A 642 9.64 20.11 -8.89
C GLN A 642 9.35 19.35 -7.58
N GLY A 643 8.79 20.01 -6.56
CA GLY A 643 8.40 19.37 -5.30
C GLY A 643 7.10 18.57 -5.37
N ILE A 644 6.18 18.91 -6.29
CA ILE A 644 4.86 18.29 -6.45
C ILE A 644 4.55 18.04 -7.93
N PRO A 645 5.30 17.16 -8.61
CA PRO A 645 5.27 17.04 -10.09
C PRO A 645 3.96 16.48 -10.66
N LEU A 646 3.14 15.82 -9.84
CA LEU A 646 1.87 15.22 -10.24
C LEU A 646 0.68 16.19 -10.08
N ASN A 647 0.90 17.42 -9.60
CA ASN A 647 -0.19 18.38 -9.41
C ASN A 647 -0.49 19.14 -10.71
N SER A 648 -1.55 18.75 -11.42
CA SER A 648 -1.98 19.33 -12.68
C SER A 648 -2.21 20.85 -12.62
N ALA A 649 -2.73 21.36 -11.51
CA ALA A 649 -3.02 22.77 -11.33
C ALA A 649 -1.75 23.65 -11.26
N LEU A 650 -0.68 23.15 -10.63
CA LEU A 650 0.63 23.80 -10.61
C LEU A 650 1.30 23.74 -11.98
N VAL A 651 1.21 22.61 -12.67
CA VAL A 651 1.75 22.41 -14.02
C VAL A 651 1.06 23.36 -15.01
N GLU A 652 -0.27 23.44 -14.98
CA GLU A 652 -1.04 24.38 -15.80
C GLU A 652 -0.61 25.83 -15.56
N ALA A 653 -0.45 26.22 -14.30
CA ALA A 653 0.00 27.56 -13.95
C ALA A 653 1.41 27.85 -14.48
N LEU A 654 2.34 26.90 -14.38
CA LEU A 654 3.70 27.03 -14.90
C LEU A 654 3.73 27.15 -16.43
N MET A 655 2.93 26.34 -17.13
CA MET A 655 2.78 26.45 -18.57
C MET A 655 2.24 27.82 -18.98
N ARG A 656 1.22 28.35 -18.29
CA ARG A 656 0.69 29.72 -18.51
C ARG A 656 1.75 30.80 -18.29
N ALA A 657 2.56 30.67 -17.24
CA ALA A 657 3.65 31.60 -16.96
C ALA A 657 4.70 31.57 -18.06
N HIS A 658 5.11 30.41 -18.55
CA HIS A 658 6.02 30.29 -19.70
C HIS A 658 5.45 30.87 -20.99
N ILE A 659 4.14 30.71 -21.24
CA ILE A 659 3.47 31.32 -22.41
C ILE A 659 3.51 32.84 -22.29
N ALA A 660 3.20 33.38 -21.12
CA ALA A 660 3.22 34.81 -20.85
C ALA A 660 4.64 35.40 -21.00
N ASP A 661 5.68 34.65 -20.68
CA ASP A 661 7.09 34.97 -20.85
C ASP A 661 7.58 34.82 -22.31
N GLY A 662 6.73 34.30 -23.20
CA GLY A 662 7.09 34.06 -24.61
C GLY A 662 7.95 32.78 -24.79
N ALA A 663 8.12 31.95 -23.79
CA ALA A 663 8.94 30.74 -23.77
C ALA A 663 8.12 29.49 -24.11
N SER A 664 7.48 29.44 -25.28
CA SER A 664 6.59 28.34 -25.69
C SER A 664 7.26 26.97 -25.70
N ALA A 665 8.56 26.88 -25.99
CA ALA A 665 9.30 25.62 -25.94
C ALA A 665 9.44 25.09 -24.52
N SER A 666 9.58 25.97 -23.52
CA SER A 666 9.61 25.58 -22.10
C SER A 666 8.25 25.11 -21.62
N ALA A 667 7.16 25.73 -22.06
CA ALA A 667 5.81 25.26 -21.77
C ALA A 667 5.56 23.83 -22.30
N GLU A 668 6.02 23.54 -23.55
CA GLU A 668 5.94 22.17 -24.09
C GLU A 668 6.82 21.19 -23.33
N ALA A 669 8.01 21.58 -22.87
CA ALA A 669 8.87 20.73 -22.05
C ALA A 669 8.19 20.37 -20.72
N VAL A 670 7.58 21.33 -20.04
CA VAL A 670 6.80 21.11 -18.78
C VAL A 670 5.66 20.12 -19.02
N TYR A 671 4.94 20.25 -20.14
CA TYR A 671 3.91 19.28 -20.51
C TYR A 671 4.47 17.87 -20.65
N GLN A 672 5.59 17.69 -21.37
CA GLN A 672 6.19 16.37 -21.60
C GLN A 672 6.71 15.75 -20.29
N GLU A 673 7.32 16.55 -19.42
CA GLU A 673 7.77 16.09 -18.11
C GLU A 673 6.59 15.62 -17.23
N HIS A 674 5.48 16.37 -17.24
CA HIS A 674 4.29 15.98 -16.51
C HIS A 674 3.63 14.73 -17.08
N ALA A 675 3.50 14.64 -18.42
CA ALA A 675 2.95 13.44 -19.07
C ALA A 675 3.80 12.21 -18.75
N ALA A 676 5.12 12.31 -18.78
CA ALA A 676 6.01 11.22 -18.39
C ALA A 676 5.87 10.83 -16.90
N ALA A 677 5.72 11.82 -16.01
CA ALA A 677 5.49 11.57 -14.59
C ALA A 677 4.15 10.86 -14.32
N LEU A 678 3.08 11.25 -15.05
CA LEU A 678 1.78 10.58 -14.98
C LEU A 678 1.85 9.16 -15.53
N GLU A 679 2.55 8.94 -16.64
CA GLU A 679 2.76 7.61 -17.23
C GLU A 679 3.53 6.70 -16.25
N GLN A 680 4.63 7.19 -15.67
CA GLN A 680 5.39 6.46 -14.65
C GLN A 680 4.54 6.12 -13.42
N ALA A 681 3.68 7.06 -12.99
CA ALA A 681 2.75 6.85 -11.88
C ALA A 681 1.49 6.04 -12.27
N LYS A 682 1.33 5.65 -13.53
CA LYS A 682 0.15 4.93 -14.08
C LYS A 682 -1.18 5.68 -13.84
N LEU A 683 -1.16 7.01 -13.95
CA LEU A 683 -2.32 7.88 -13.65
C LEU A 683 -3.09 8.33 -14.91
N GLY A 684 -2.73 7.83 -16.08
CA GLY A 684 -3.37 8.20 -17.36
C GLY A 684 -2.75 9.44 -18.02
N ASP A 685 -3.50 10.03 -18.95
CA ASP A 685 -3.06 11.19 -19.71
C ASP A 685 -3.19 12.49 -18.91
N PRO A 686 -2.46 13.56 -19.27
CA PRO A 686 -2.64 14.88 -18.68
C PRO A 686 -4.09 15.39 -18.79
N ASP A 687 -4.50 16.20 -17.81
CA ASP A 687 -5.82 16.84 -17.77
C ASP A 687 -6.16 17.57 -19.08
N GLY A 688 -7.45 17.54 -19.44
CA GLY A 688 -7.96 18.22 -20.62
C GLY A 688 -7.68 19.72 -20.67
N SER A 689 -7.56 20.41 -19.52
CA SER A 689 -7.20 21.83 -19.44
C SER A 689 -5.75 22.06 -19.87
N ILE A 690 -4.84 21.18 -19.44
CA ILE A 690 -3.41 21.20 -19.81
C ILE A 690 -3.25 20.90 -21.30
N GLU A 691 -3.99 19.91 -21.82
CA GLU A 691 -3.97 19.58 -23.24
C GLU A 691 -4.55 20.71 -24.10
N GLN A 692 -5.62 21.37 -23.67
CA GLN A 692 -6.16 22.55 -24.34
C GLN A 692 -5.13 23.69 -24.37
N LEU A 693 -4.43 23.92 -23.27
CA LEU A 693 -3.40 24.97 -23.19
C LEU A 693 -2.24 24.65 -24.14
N ARG A 694 -1.82 23.38 -24.24
CA ARG A 694 -0.82 22.92 -25.21
C ARG A 694 -1.24 23.17 -26.66
N LEU A 695 -2.54 23.06 -26.96
CA LEU A 695 -3.10 23.27 -28.29
C LEU A 695 -3.34 24.76 -28.61
N ASP A 696 -3.14 25.67 -27.66
CA ASP A 696 -3.38 27.12 -27.85
C ASP A 696 -2.56 27.69 -29.01
N PRO A 697 -3.19 28.48 -29.92
CA PRO A 697 -2.51 29.14 -31.01
C PRO A 697 -1.35 30.05 -30.57
N ALA A 698 -1.40 30.62 -29.36
CA ALA A 698 -0.33 31.44 -28.79
C ALA A 698 0.98 30.63 -28.62
N LEU A 699 0.90 29.33 -28.28
CA LEU A 699 2.06 28.43 -28.26
C LEU A 699 2.59 28.08 -29.66
N ARG A 700 1.73 28.10 -30.69
CA ARG A 700 2.08 27.76 -32.08
C ARG A 700 2.59 28.96 -32.90
N GLY A 701 2.33 30.16 -32.43
CA GLY A 701 2.62 31.41 -33.14
C GLY A 701 4.05 31.95 -33.00
N GLY A 702 4.91 31.34 -32.23
CA GLY A 702 6.31 31.72 -32.05
C GLY A 702 7.23 31.21 -33.17
N ARG A 703 6.97 31.57 -34.43
CA ARG A 703 7.92 31.45 -35.55
C ARG A 703 8.23 32.81 -36.13
#